data_5765ec808d087eb233429df52cc0ebd3
#
_entry.id   5765ec808d087eb233429df52cc0ebd3
#
_cell.length_a   1.000
_cell.length_b   1.000
_cell.length_c   1.000
_cell.angle_alpha   90.00
_cell.angle_beta   90.00
_cell.angle_gamma   90.00
#
_symmetry.space_group_name_H-M   'P 1'
#
loop_
_entity.id
_entity.type
_entity.pdbx_description
1 polymer ?
#
loop_
_entity_poly.entity_id
_entity_poly.type
_entity_poly.pdbx_seq_one_letter_code
_entity_poly.pdbx_strand_id
1 'polypeptide(L)'
;MTQHAPAFWSLSVTEMLQQLQTAPEGLTGHEARRRLALYGSNRLKPPKRSDVFTLLFAQFKSPLILILLLATGLSFFLRDPVDAFIILTIVVVSGLLGFWQERGATNAVQKLLAIVQIKASVLRDKDRIDIPVEEIVPGDIVLLSAGDVVPGDAAVQESKDLFVDEAMLTGEAFPVEKAVAVLPADTPLGQRTNALWMGTHVVSGAAKALVVGTGKETEFGKVSERLRLRPQETDFERGIRQFGFFLMEITLVLVVAIFAINVYLARPVLDSFLFSLALAVGLTPQLLPAIISINLAHGAKRMAQAKVIVKRLASIENFGSMNVICSDKTGTLTEGIVRLQSALDVEGAPSDKVLFHAYLNAFYETGFTNPIDEAIRTHRSFDLSAYRKADEIPYDFLRKRLSILVAHQGTYLMVTKGALANVLSVCSTAETSAGAVVDIAAVRDRIERNFEAFSSQGFRTLGVAYRNLGTEPRISKESEAGMTFLGFLVLSDPPKANIIETIAALKRLGVSLKIITGDNHLVAANVSQQMGLSNTRILTGPDLRRLSDEALLGRVVDVDVFAEIEPNQKERIILALRKAGNVVGYMGDGINDASALHAADVGISVESGVDVCKEAADIVLLEKDLGVLVQGVREGRTTFANTLKYVFMATSANFGNMFSMAGLSLFLPFLPLLPKQILLTNLLTDFPEMTIATDRVDNEMIDYPRRWNIQAIRKFMITFGLVSSVFDYLTFGALLLILHASQDQFRTGWFLESVISASLIVLVIRSRKPFFKSRPSKYLLMATLIVVVATLLLPLTALGKILGLQPLPISFLLPIGIIVIAYIISAEIAKRVFYSKVKV
;
A
#
# COMPACT_ATOMS: atom_id res chain seq x y z
N MET A 1 39.75 3.23 17.96
CA MET A 1 39.40 2.78 19.34
C MET A 1 37.95 3.18 19.57
N THR A 2 37.04 2.30 19.32
CA THR A 2 35.60 2.49 19.61
C THR A 2 35.42 2.28 21.11
N GLN A 3 35.41 3.37 21.88
CA GLN A 3 34.87 3.33 23.24
C GLN A 3 33.42 2.85 23.14
N HIS A 4 33.14 1.70 23.78
CA HIS A 4 31.74 1.30 24.00
C HIS A 4 31.07 2.44 24.74
N ALA A 5 30.08 3.08 24.10
CA ALA A 5 29.22 4.04 24.78
C ALA A 5 28.60 3.31 25.99
N PRO A 6 28.64 3.90 27.20
CA PRO A 6 28.08 3.26 28.38
C PRO A 6 26.61 2.97 28.13
N ALA A 7 26.13 1.85 28.67
CA ALA A 7 24.73 1.41 28.55
C ALA A 7 23.83 2.53 29.11
N PHE A 8 23.15 3.26 28.24
CA PHE A 8 22.40 4.47 28.65
C PHE A 8 21.32 4.15 29.70
N TRP A 9 20.78 2.93 29.72
CA TRP A 9 19.82 2.48 30.73
C TRP A 9 20.43 2.33 32.16
N SER A 10 21.75 2.38 32.26
CA SER A 10 22.44 2.34 33.57
C SER A 10 22.87 3.72 34.07
N LEU A 11 22.53 4.79 33.35
CA LEU A 11 22.81 6.17 33.74
C LEU A 11 21.53 6.85 34.25
N SER A 12 21.70 7.79 35.17
CA SER A 12 20.60 8.66 35.58
C SER A 12 20.26 9.67 34.47
N VAL A 13 19.03 10.18 34.47
CA VAL A 13 18.56 11.20 33.51
C VAL A 13 19.51 12.42 33.50
N THR A 14 19.99 12.85 34.65
CA THR A 14 20.90 14.01 34.78
C THR A 14 22.26 13.72 34.12
N GLU A 15 22.81 12.55 34.33
CA GLU A 15 24.08 12.15 33.67
C GLU A 15 23.95 12.06 32.17
N MET A 16 22.83 11.52 31.67
CA MET A 16 22.54 11.45 30.23
C MET A 16 22.40 12.84 29.58
N LEU A 17 21.69 13.77 30.24
CA LEU A 17 21.57 15.15 29.79
C LEU A 17 22.95 15.84 29.69
N GLN A 18 23.81 15.64 30.69
CA GLN A 18 25.18 16.15 30.68
C GLN A 18 26.02 15.53 29.57
N GLN A 19 25.97 14.20 29.40
CA GLN A 19 26.74 13.49 28.38
C GLN A 19 26.31 13.93 26.96
N LEU A 20 25.02 14.10 26.73
CA LEU A 20 24.50 14.54 25.45
C LEU A 20 24.50 16.08 25.29
N GLN A 21 24.96 16.81 26.28
CA GLN A 21 24.98 18.30 26.29
C GLN A 21 23.62 18.86 25.88
N THR A 22 22.56 18.38 26.54
CA THR A 22 21.17 18.78 26.30
C THR A 22 20.57 19.33 27.60
N ALA A 23 19.80 20.40 27.47
CA ALA A 23 19.05 20.98 28.62
C ALA A 23 17.72 20.24 28.82
N PRO A 24 17.11 20.25 30.03
CA PRO A 24 15.80 19.67 30.27
C PRO A 24 14.67 20.27 29.40
N GLU A 25 14.87 21.48 28.89
CA GLU A 25 13.98 22.20 28.00
C GLU A 25 14.22 21.90 26.50
N GLY A 26 15.08 20.95 26.18
CA GLY A 26 15.41 20.52 24.84
C GLY A 26 16.60 21.24 24.18
N LEU A 27 16.90 20.85 22.95
CA LEU A 27 17.95 21.47 22.13
C LEU A 27 17.50 22.78 21.53
N THR A 28 18.48 23.65 21.24
CA THR A 28 18.20 24.82 20.39
C THR A 28 18.07 24.38 18.93
N GLY A 29 17.26 25.05 18.12
CA GLY A 29 17.09 24.74 16.70
C GLY A 29 18.40 24.85 15.90
N HIS A 30 19.36 25.70 16.36
CA HIS A 30 20.72 25.77 15.76
C HIS A 30 21.53 24.49 16.04
N GLU A 31 21.54 24.03 17.31
CA GLU A 31 22.27 22.84 17.72
C GLU A 31 21.67 21.57 17.10
N ALA A 32 20.36 21.47 17.02
CA ALA A 32 19.68 20.36 16.35
C ALA A 32 20.10 20.26 14.86
N ARG A 33 20.17 21.38 14.14
CA ARG A 33 20.66 21.40 12.74
C ARG A 33 22.12 21.00 12.64
N ARG A 34 22.96 21.44 13.56
CA ARG A 34 24.38 21.03 13.63
C ARG A 34 24.51 19.52 13.83
N ARG A 35 23.73 18.95 14.76
CA ARG A 35 23.71 17.51 15.03
C ARG A 35 23.18 16.72 13.86
N LEU A 36 22.14 17.20 13.17
CA LEU A 36 21.61 16.56 11.95
C LEU A 36 22.67 16.49 10.84
N ALA A 37 23.52 17.51 10.72
CA ALA A 37 24.63 17.48 9.77
C ALA A 37 25.73 16.48 10.21
N LEU A 38 25.95 16.28 11.52
CA LEU A 38 26.97 15.40 12.08
C LEU A 38 26.54 13.94 12.09
N TYR A 39 25.34 13.63 12.61
CA TYR A 39 24.84 12.27 12.77
C TYR A 39 24.08 11.76 11.54
N GLY A 40 23.68 12.68 10.65
CA GLY A 40 22.86 12.35 9.48
C GLY A 40 21.36 12.23 9.83
N SER A 41 20.56 11.96 8.79
CA SER A 41 19.11 11.77 8.94
C SER A 41 18.78 10.47 9.68
N ASN A 42 17.81 10.55 10.57
CA ASN A 42 17.30 9.41 11.35
C ASN A 42 16.55 8.41 10.46
N ARG A 43 17.30 7.67 9.66
CA ARG A 43 16.79 6.63 8.74
C ARG A 43 17.65 5.37 8.85
N LEU A 44 17.00 4.23 8.85
CA LEU A 44 17.66 2.92 8.83
C LEU A 44 18.42 2.68 7.52
N LYS A 45 17.89 3.15 6.42
CA LYS A 45 18.57 3.18 5.14
C LYS A 45 18.66 4.65 4.72
N PRO A 46 19.87 5.15 4.39
CA PRO A 46 19.92 6.41 3.69
C PRO A 46 18.97 6.29 2.49
N PRO A 47 18.19 7.33 2.15
CA PRO A 47 17.49 7.30 0.89
C PRO A 47 18.56 6.85 -0.09
N LYS A 48 18.31 5.78 -0.83
CA LYS A 48 19.06 5.60 -2.05
C LYS A 48 18.76 6.90 -2.81
N ARG A 49 19.59 7.93 -2.59
CA ARG A 49 19.85 8.84 -3.67
C ARG A 49 20.21 7.85 -4.75
N SER A 50 19.27 7.58 -5.61
CA SER A 50 19.59 6.94 -6.86
C SER A 50 20.55 7.93 -7.48
N ASP A 51 21.82 7.72 -7.16
CA ASP A 51 22.91 8.52 -7.68
C ASP A 51 22.66 8.51 -9.17
N VAL A 52 22.54 9.67 -9.74
CA VAL A 52 22.19 9.83 -11.17
C VAL A 52 22.97 8.83 -12.01
N PHE A 53 24.24 8.62 -11.63
CA PHE A 53 25.14 7.63 -12.21
C PHE A 53 24.72 6.19 -11.93
N THR A 54 24.30 5.87 -10.71
CA THR A 54 23.86 4.50 -10.35
C THR A 54 22.59 4.10 -11.13
N LEU A 55 21.61 5.01 -11.28
CA LEU A 55 20.42 4.79 -12.12
C LEU A 55 20.79 4.65 -13.60
N LEU A 56 21.68 5.49 -14.08
CA LEU A 56 22.14 5.44 -15.47
C LEU A 56 22.87 4.11 -15.75
N PHE A 57 23.83 3.73 -14.92
CA PHE A 57 24.56 2.46 -15.07
C PHE A 57 23.70 1.23 -14.84
N ALA A 58 22.63 1.33 -14.03
CA ALA A 58 21.68 0.23 -13.83
C ALA A 58 20.97 -0.15 -15.14
N GLN A 59 20.72 0.81 -16.02
CA GLN A 59 20.14 0.55 -17.36
C GLN A 59 21.04 -0.38 -18.19
N PHE A 60 22.34 -0.25 -18.05
CA PHE A 60 23.32 -1.05 -18.82
C PHE A 60 23.68 -2.40 -18.18
N LYS A 61 23.16 -2.72 -16.98
CA LYS A 61 23.37 -4.01 -16.31
C LYS A 61 22.40 -5.11 -16.76
N SER A 62 21.41 -4.80 -17.58
CA SER A 62 20.51 -5.81 -18.13
C SER A 62 21.33 -6.84 -18.94
N PRO A 63 21.09 -8.15 -18.72
CA PRO A 63 21.75 -9.21 -19.49
C PRO A 63 21.65 -9.01 -21.00
N LEU A 64 20.55 -8.48 -21.48
CA LEU A 64 20.27 -8.22 -22.89
C LEU A 64 21.15 -7.10 -23.44
N ILE A 65 21.30 -6.01 -22.70
CA ILE A 65 22.18 -4.91 -23.11
C ILE A 65 23.64 -5.36 -23.07
N LEU A 66 24.04 -6.18 -22.12
CA LEU A 66 25.38 -6.78 -22.09
C LEU A 66 25.64 -7.65 -23.32
N ILE A 67 24.66 -8.42 -23.76
CA ILE A 67 24.72 -9.21 -24.98
C ILE A 67 24.84 -8.31 -26.21
N LEU A 68 24.09 -7.20 -26.27
CA LEU A 68 24.23 -6.20 -27.34
C LEU A 68 25.59 -5.52 -27.37
N LEU A 69 26.12 -5.19 -26.20
CA LEU A 69 27.49 -4.62 -26.10
C LEU A 69 28.53 -5.63 -26.54
N LEU A 70 28.35 -6.91 -26.23
CA LEU A 70 29.20 -7.98 -26.73
C LEU A 70 29.10 -8.11 -28.25
N ALA A 71 27.88 -8.09 -28.80
CA ALA A 71 27.65 -8.12 -30.25
C ALA A 71 28.26 -6.90 -30.97
N THR A 72 28.13 -5.72 -30.33
CA THR A 72 28.77 -4.48 -30.81
C THR A 72 30.30 -4.62 -30.86
N GLY A 73 30.90 -5.12 -29.81
CA GLY A 73 32.32 -5.39 -29.73
C GLY A 73 32.77 -6.37 -30.81
N LEU A 74 32.04 -7.45 -31.02
CA LEU A 74 32.31 -8.45 -32.04
C LEU A 74 32.20 -7.89 -33.47
N SER A 75 31.14 -7.08 -33.74
CA SER A 75 30.94 -6.39 -35.03
C SER A 75 32.09 -5.44 -35.34
N PHE A 76 32.59 -4.72 -34.31
CA PHE A 76 33.75 -3.82 -34.46
C PHE A 76 35.02 -4.58 -34.84
N PHE A 77 35.29 -5.72 -34.19
CA PHE A 77 36.46 -6.56 -34.50
C PHE A 77 36.37 -7.22 -35.88
N LEU A 78 35.17 -7.48 -36.39
CA LEU A 78 34.92 -8.08 -37.68
C LEU A 78 34.99 -7.07 -38.87
N ARG A 79 35.45 -5.86 -38.62
CA ARG A 79 35.65 -4.79 -39.58
C ARG A 79 34.35 -4.14 -40.11
N ASP A 80 33.27 -4.18 -39.35
CA ASP A 80 32.07 -3.35 -39.59
C ASP A 80 31.90 -2.30 -38.50
N PRO A 81 32.76 -1.24 -38.49
CA PRO A 81 32.71 -0.21 -37.44
C PRO A 81 31.46 0.67 -37.53
N VAL A 82 30.83 0.76 -38.71
CA VAL A 82 29.62 1.58 -38.91
C VAL A 82 28.42 0.94 -38.22
N ASP A 83 28.19 -0.36 -38.43
CA ASP A 83 27.11 -1.08 -37.80
C ASP A 83 27.32 -1.16 -36.28
N ALA A 84 28.56 -1.41 -35.81
CA ALA A 84 28.90 -1.36 -34.40
C ALA A 84 28.56 -0.01 -33.75
N PHE A 85 28.93 1.11 -34.42
CA PHE A 85 28.61 2.45 -33.91
C PHE A 85 27.09 2.73 -33.87
N ILE A 86 26.34 2.28 -34.87
CA ILE A 86 24.88 2.46 -34.93
C ILE A 86 24.21 1.66 -33.79
N ILE A 87 24.59 0.38 -33.62
CA ILE A 87 24.04 -0.46 -32.53
C ILE A 87 24.34 0.19 -31.17
N LEU A 88 25.57 0.64 -30.97
CA LEU A 88 25.95 1.33 -29.73
C LEU A 88 25.12 2.60 -29.49
N THR A 89 24.90 3.39 -30.55
CA THR A 89 24.10 4.62 -30.48
C THR A 89 22.65 4.29 -30.06
N ILE A 90 22.03 3.27 -30.64
CA ILE A 90 20.67 2.86 -30.32
C ILE A 90 20.59 2.36 -28.86
N VAL A 91 21.57 1.57 -28.43
CA VAL A 91 21.66 1.08 -27.03
C VAL A 91 21.79 2.25 -26.05
N VAL A 92 22.64 3.23 -26.36
CA VAL A 92 22.83 4.43 -25.53
C VAL A 92 21.54 5.26 -25.48
N VAL A 93 20.89 5.50 -26.62
CA VAL A 93 19.62 6.25 -26.68
C VAL A 93 18.53 5.54 -25.89
N SER A 94 18.37 4.22 -26.04
CA SER A 94 17.40 3.44 -25.27
C SER A 94 17.69 3.47 -23.77
N GLY A 95 18.98 3.36 -23.39
CA GLY A 95 19.39 3.46 -21.98
C GLY A 95 19.14 4.86 -21.38
N LEU A 96 19.39 5.92 -22.16
CA LEU A 96 19.10 7.29 -21.73
C LEU A 96 17.59 7.56 -21.60
N LEU A 97 16.77 7.03 -22.52
CA LEU A 97 15.32 7.10 -22.42
C LEU A 97 14.82 6.38 -21.16
N GLY A 98 15.25 5.14 -20.92
CA GLY A 98 14.91 4.39 -19.71
C GLY A 98 15.32 5.14 -18.43
N PHE A 99 16.53 5.70 -18.41
CA PHE A 99 17.01 6.52 -17.28
C PHE A 99 16.14 7.76 -17.02
N TRP A 100 15.79 8.50 -18.06
CA TRP A 100 14.97 9.71 -17.92
C TRP A 100 13.56 9.38 -17.40
N GLN A 101 13.00 8.30 -17.87
CA GLN A 101 11.69 7.80 -17.45
C GLN A 101 11.71 7.36 -15.98
N GLU A 102 12.67 6.53 -15.58
CA GLU A 102 12.78 6.03 -14.21
C GLU A 102 13.04 7.16 -13.22
N ARG A 103 13.90 8.13 -13.59
CA ARG A 103 14.15 9.33 -12.79
C ARG A 103 12.89 10.18 -12.63
N GLY A 104 12.12 10.38 -13.70
CA GLY A 104 10.86 11.13 -13.67
C GLY A 104 9.83 10.48 -12.76
N ALA A 105 9.67 9.15 -12.84
CA ALA A 105 8.78 8.37 -12.00
C ALA A 105 9.20 8.44 -10.52
N THR A 106 10.48 8.24 -10.21
CA THR A 106 11.02 8.28 -8.84
C THR A 106 10.82 9.64 -8.19
N ASN A 107 11.12 10.73 -8.91
CA ASN A 107 10.94 12.09 -8.39
C ASN A 107 9.46 12.43 -8.12
N ALA A 108 8.55 11.98 -8.98
CA ALA A 108 7.12 12.19 -8.78
C ALA A 108 6.63 11.50 -7.50
N VAL A 109 7.05 10.27 -7.27
CA VAL A 109 6.69 9.48 -6.08
C VAL A 109 7.27 10.09 -4.81
N GLN A 110 8.54 10.53 -4.81
CA GLN A 110 9.15 11.16 -3.64
C GLN A 110 8.40 12.42 -3.21
N LYS A 111 7.91 13.24 -4.15
CA LYS A 111 7.09 14.42 -3.85
C LYS A 111 5.74 14.05 -3.21
N LEU A 112 5.15 12.92 -3.60
CA LEU A 112 3.88 12.44 -3.03
C LEU A 112 4.09 11.90 -1.61
N LEU A 113 5.18 11.17 -1.37
CA LEU A 113 5.51 10.63 -0.06
C LEU A 113 5.80 11.72 0.98
N ALA A 114 6.28 12.88 0.56
CA ALA A 114 6.51 14.00 1.44
C ALA A 114 5.21 14.58 2.05
N ILE A 115 4.04 14.28 1.48
CA ILE A 115 2.75 14.74 2.00
C ILE A 115 2.34 13.98 3.27
N VAL A 116 2.75 12.71 3.40
CA VAL A 116 2.37 11.81 4.50
C VAL A 116 3.61 11.39 5.29
N GLN A 117 4.40 12.37 5.73
CA GLN A 117 5.53 12.11 6.61
C GLN A 117 5.06 11.94 8.06
N ILE A 118 5.58 10.92 8.74
CA ILE A 118 5.40 10.77 10.18
C ILE A 118 6.18 11.87 10.87
N LYS A 119 5.53 12.56 11.80
CA LYS A 119 6.11 13.63 12.59
C LYS A 119 6.21 13.18 14.04
N ALA A 120 7.20 13.65 14.74
CA ALA A 120 7.31 13.49 16.19
C ALA A 120 7.28 14.86 16.88
N SER A 121 6.57 14.92 17.99
CA SER A 121 6.56 16.10 18.85
C SER A 121 7.85 16.13 19.68
N VAL A 122 8.59 17.22 19.58
CA VAL A 122 9.84 17.41 20.32
C VAL A 122 9.83 18.76 21.07
N LEU A 123 10.64 18.83 22.14
CA LEU A 123 10.95 20.08 22.80
C LEU A 123 12.22 20.69 22.17
N ARG A 124 12.09 21.82 21.49
CA ARG A 124 13.22 22.63 20.99
C ARG A 124 12.97 24.09 21.27
N ASP A 125 14.00 24.81 21.62
CA ASP A 125 13.92 26.25 22.01
C ASP A 125 12.90 26.49 23.13
N LYS A 126 12.67 25.52 24.03
CA LYS A 126 11.67 25.46 25.12
C LYS A 126 10.22 25.30 24.65
N ASP A 127 9.97 25.24 23.36
CA ASP A 127 8.63 25.08 22.78
C ASP A 127 8.42 23.62 22.25
N ARG A 128 7.16 23.18 22.29
CA ARG A 128 6.74 21.97 21.65
C ARG A 128 6.55 22.23 20.16
N ILE A 129 7.28 21.49 19.32
CA ILE A 129 7.20 21.57 17.87
C ILE A 129 7.09 20.17 17.27
N ASP A 130 6.34 20.03 16.16
CA ASP A 130 6.25 18.79 15.40
C ASP A 130 7.23 18.83 14.23
N ILE A 131 8.17 17.90 14.24
CA ILE A 131 9.20 17.76 13.19
C ILE A 131 9.09 16.38 12.51
N PRO A 132 9.52 16.25 11.25
CA PRO A 132 9.68 14.94 10.62
C PRO A 132 10.57 14.02 11.46
N VAL A 133 10.17 12.76 11.65
CA VAL A 133 10.96 11.77 12.40
C VAL A 133 12.40 11.69 11.88
N GLU A 134 12.60 11.94 10.60
CA GLU A 134 13.90 11.92 9.94
C GLU A 134 14.87 13.02 10.39
N GLU A 135 14.34 14.09 11.02
CA GLU A 135 15.12 15.23 11.52
C GLU A 135 15.42 15.13 13.01
N ILE A 136 15.04 14.04 13.66
CA ILE A 136 15.37 13.75 15.06
C ILE A 136 16.86 13.42 15.18
N VAL A 137 17.47 13.96 16.22
CA VAL A 137 18.89 13.78 16.50
C VAL A 137 19.12 13.35 17.95
N PRO A 138 20.25 12.68 18.26
CA PRO A 138 20.61 12.39 19.65
C PRO A 138 20.66 13.67 20.48
N GLY A 139 19.98 13.66 21.63
CA GLY A 139 19.79 14.81 22.50
C GLY A 139 18.46 15.53 22.35
N ASP A 140 17.62 15.19 21.36
CA ASP A 140 16.24 15.69 21.32
C ASP A 140 15.43 15.09 22.47
N ILE A 141 14.51 15.88 23.01
CA ILE A 141 13.51 15.42 23.98
C ILE A 141 12.20 15.24 23.22
N VAL A 142 11.75 13.99 23.11
CA VAL A 142 10.50 13.63 22.44
C VAL A 142 9.37 13.53 23.43
N LEU A 143 8.19 13.99 23.03
CA LEU A 143 6.93 13.86 23.75
C LEU A 143 6.12 12.75 23.10
N LEU A 144 5.84 11.69 23.85
CA LEU A 144 5.17 10.49 23.34
C LEU A 144 3.81 10.32 24.03
N SER A 145 2.83 9.91 23.26
CA SER A 145 1.46 9.62 23.69
C SER A 145 0.98 8.30 23.05
N ALA A 146 -0.10 7.73 23.55
CA ALA A 146 -0.69 6.52 22.96
C ALA A 146 -0.92 6.66 21.44
N GLY A 147 -0.43 5.70 20.66
CA GLY A 147 -0.47 5.67 19.19
C GLY A 147 0.77 6.20 18.50
N ASP A 148 1.68 6.87 19.20
CA ASP A 148 2.92 7.35 18.62
C ASP A 148 3.93 6.21 18.43
N VAL A 149 4.70 6.31 17.35
CA VAL A 149 5.87 5.45 17.13
C VAL A 149 7.09 6.09 17.80
N VAL A 150 7.85 5.30 18.53
CA VAL A 150 9.11 5.73 19.13
C VAL A 150 10.13 6.04 18.04
N PRO A 151 10.57 7.29 17.89
CA PRO A 151 11.30 7.71 16.69
C PRO A 151 12.81 7.38 16.73
N GLY A 152 13.32 6.97 17.86
CA GLY A 152 14.74 6.64 18.08
C GLY A 152 14.91 5.90 19.40
N ASP A 153 16.07 5.32 19.66
CA ASP A 153 16.34 4.75 20.97
C ASP A 153 16.44 5.90 21.98
N ALA A 154 15.65 5.80 23.05
CA ALA A 154 15.49 6.89 23.99
C ALA A 154 15.42 6.40 25.44
N ALA A 155 15.83 7.27 26.38
CA ALA A 155 15.69 7.06 27.82
C ALA A 155 14.47 7.80 28.35
N VAL A 156 13.66 7.12 29.14
CA VAL A 156 12.49 7.70 29.77
C VAL A 156 12.89 8.73 30.83
N GLN A 157 12.46 10.00 30.65
CA GLN A 157 12.69 11.08 31.62
C GLN A 157 11.50 11.28 32.57
N GLU A 158 10.31 11.24 32.00
CA GLU A 158 9.05 11.29 32.73
C GLU A 158 8.10 10.31 32.07
N SER A 159 7.33 9.56 32.84
CA SER A 159 6.31 8.65 32.33
C SER A 159 5.07 8.68 33.20
N LYS A 160 3.93 8.49 32.57
CA LYS A 160 2.65 8.32 33.23
C LYS A 160 1.93 7.17 32.57
N ASP A 161 1.81 6.04 33.28
CA ASP A 161 1.13 4.82 32.83
C ASP A 161 1.54 4.37 31.42
N LEU A 162 2.84 4.49 31.14
CA LEU A 162 3.42 4.23 29.84
C LEU A 162 3.56 2.74 29.58
N PHE A 163 2.81 2.21 28.62
CA PHE A 163 2.96 0.85 28.09
C PHE A 163 3.36 0.92 26.63
N VAL A 164 4.37 0.14 26.27
CA VAL A 164 4.96 0.12 24.92
C VAL A 164 4.95 -1.31 24.39
N ASP A 165 4.49 -1.48 23.15
CA ASP A 165 4.61 -2.74 22.42
C ASP A 165 6.00 -2.86 21.81
N GLU A 166 6.75 -3.85 22.29
CA GLU A 166 8.13 -4.16 21.87
C GLU A 166 8.21 -5.50 21.14
N ALA A 167 7.09 -6.10 20.74
CA ALA A 167 7.04 -7.43 20.13
C ALA A 167 7.99 -7.59 18.93
N MET A 168 8.18 -6.54 18.16
CA MET A 168 9.10 -6.54 17.00
C MET A 168 10.57 -6.77 17.36
N LEU A 169 10.98 -6.40 18.59
CA LEU A 169 12.37 -6.53 19.07
C LEU A 169 12.55 -7.67 20.06
N THR A 170 11.60 -7.84 20.96
CA THR A 170 11.69 -8.81 22.07
C THR A 170 10.99 -10.13 21.79
N GLY A 171 10.02 -10.12 20.85
CA GLY A 171 9.14 -11.27 20.59
C GLY A 171 8.03 -11.44 21.65
N GLU A 172 7.97 -10.59 22.68
CA GLU A 172 6.96 -10.65 23.72
C GLU A 172 5.65 -10.00 23.25
N ALA A 173 4.56 -10.74 23.29
CA ALA A 173 3.27 -10.31 22.74
C ALA A 173 2.51 -9.29 23.61
N PHE A 174 2.95 -9.06 24.86
CA PHE A 174 2.30 -8.13 25.79
C PHE A 174 3.06 -6.82 25.89
N PRO A 175 2.35 -5.67 25.94
CA PRO A 175 2.99 -4.38 26.16
C PRO A 175 3.74 -4.34 27.49
N VAL A 176 4.93 -3.74 27.46
CA VAL A 176 5.85 -3.60 28.61
C VAL A 176 5.63 -2.25 29.26
N GLU A 177 5.45 -2.24 30.59
CA GLU A 177 5.39 -1.00 31.35
C GLU A 177 6.78 -0.34 31.40
N LYS A 178 6.81 0.97 31.14
CA LYS A 178 8.03 1.78 31.12
C LYS A 178 7.98 2.88 32.16
N ALA A 179 9.05 3.00 32.93
CA ALA A 179 9.16 3.95 34.03
C ALA A 179 10.56 4.52 34.13
N VAL A 180 10.70 5.63 34.81
CA VAL A 180 12.02 6.22 35.14
C VAL A 180 12.72 5.33 36.15
N ALA A 181 13.87 4.79 35.78
CA ALA A 181 14.69 3.91 36.62
C ALA A 181 16.17 4.02 36.22
N VAL A 182 17.07 3.49 37.04
CA VAL A 182 18.47 3.22 36.70
C VAL A 182 18.67 1.73 36.85
N LEU A 183 19.06 1.05 35.79
CA LEU A 183 19.17 -0.40 35.74
C LEU A 183 20.64 -0.86 35.65
N PRO A 184 20.96 -2.08 36.06
CA PRO A 184 22.27 -2.66 35.85
C PRO A 184 22.65 -2.67 34.34
N ALA A 185 23.93 -2.45 34.05
CA ALA A 185 24.43 -2.38 32.67
C ALA A 185 24.20 -3.67 31.87
N ASP A 186 24.16 -4.81 32.56
CA ASP A 186 23.96 -6.16 32.00
C ASP A 186 22.50 -6.57 31.88
N THR A 187 21.52 -5.65 32.14
CA THR A 187 20.09 -5.93 32.05
C THR A 187 19.72 -6.35 30.63
N PRO A 188 19.05 -7.52 30.42
CA PRO A 188 18.57 -7.96 29.12
C PRO A 188 17.61 -6.97 28.47
N LEU A 189 17.57 -6.93 27.12
CA LEU A 189 16.80 -5.96 26.35
C LEU A 189 15.31 -5.86 26.78
N GLY A 190 14.61 -6.99 26.88
CA GLY A 190 13.17 -7.05 27.25
C GLY A 190 12.87 -6.65 28.71
N GLN A 191 13.91 -6.50 29.56
CA GLN A 191 13.74 -6.10 30.96
C GLN A 191 14.15 -4.64 31.23
N ARG A 192 14.54 -3.89 30.16
CA ARG A 192 14.95 -2.48 30.30
C ARG A 192 13.72 -1.57 30.34
N THR A 193 13.15 -1.44 31.52
CA THR A 193 11.91 -0.65 31.74
C THR A 193 12.10 0.86 31.60
N ASN A 194 13.33 1.37 31.60
CA ASN A 194 13.65 2.80 31.44
C ASN A 194 14.10 3.19 30.02
N ALA A 195 14.07 2.24 29.09
CA ALA A 195 14.50 2.43 27.70
C ALA A 195 13.35 2.23 26.73
N LEU A 196 13.32 3.04 25.68
CA LEU A 196 12.39 2.98 24.54
C LEU A 196 13.20 2.71 23.27
N TRP A 197 12.67 1.90 22.37
CA TRP A 197 13.36 1.42 21.19
C TRP A 197 12.74 1.97 19.91
N MET A 198 13.56 2.38 18.96
CA MET A 198 13.09 2.83 17.65
C MET A 198 12.14 1.81 16.99
N GLY A 199 11.02 2.28 16.46
CA GLY A 199 10.05 1.45 15.73
C GLY A 199 9.03 0.72 16.62
N THR A 200 9.20 0.76 17.96
CA THR A 200 8.16 0.33 18.91
C THR A 200 7.08 1.39 19.02
N HIS A 201 5.92 1.07 19.56
CA HIS A 201 4.84 2.04 19.66
C HIS A 201 4.19 2.09 21.05
N VAL A 202 3.77 3.28 21.41
CA VAL A 202 3.09 3.53 22.70
C VAL A 202 1.66 3.00 22.61
N VAL A 203 1.32 2.06 23.48
CA VAL A 203 -0.03 1.47 23.58
C VAL A 203 -0.93 2.31 24.47
N SER A 204 -0.38 2.78 25.60
CA SER A 204 -1.11 3.65 26.55
C SER A 204 -0.16 4.57 27.30
N GLY A 205 -0.73 5.61 27.93
CA GLY A 205 0.01 6.58 28.73
C GLY A 205 0.72 7.64 27.92
N ALA A 206 1.63 8.37 28.58
CA ALA A 206 2.43 9.43 28.00
C ALA A 206 3.83 9.46 28.61
N ALA A 207 4.81 9.98 27.84
CA ALA A 207 6.18 10.12 28.29
C ALA A 207 6.89 11.34 27.71
N LYS A 208 7.89 11.82 28.46
CA LYS A 208 9.02 12.57 27.91
C LYS A 208 10.23 11.65 27.86
N ALA A 209 10.90 11.58 26.73
CA ALA A 209 12.05 10.71 26.56
C ALA A 209 13.20 11.44 25.85
N LEU A 210 14.43 11.20 26.31
CA LEU A 210 15.64 11.73 25.73
C LEU A 210 16.17 10.78 24.67
N VAL A 211 16.24 11.21 23.43
CA VAL A 211 16.80 10.42 22.31
C VAL A 211 18.29 10.25 22.47
N VAL A 212 18.75 9.01 22.51
CA VAL A 212 20.17 8.64 22.70
C VAL A 212 20.78 8.12 21.40
N GLY A 213 19.99 7.41 20.60
CA GLY A 213 20.44 6.80 19.34
C GLY A 213 19.44 7.00 18.21
N THR A 214 19.95 7.18 16.99
CA THR A 214 19.12 7.37 15.79
C THR A 214 19.60 6.49 14.63
N GLY A 215 18.69 6.15 13.72
CA GLY A 215 18.99 5.43 12.49
C GLY A 215 19.68 4.08 12.72
N LYS A 216 20.83 3.89 12.10
CA LYS A 216 21.59 2.62 12.16
C LYS A 216 22.18 2.29 13.53
N GLU A 217 22.39 3.29 14.38
CA GLU A 217 22.97 3.12 15.71
C GLU A 217 21.95 2.59 16.73
N THR A 218 20.64 2.56 16.38
CA THR A 218 19.58 2.02 17.24
C THR A 218 19.63 0.49 17.31
N GLU A 219 19.04 -0.11 18.34
CA GLU A 219 18.94 -1.57 18.47
C GLU A 219 18.20 -2.17 17.27
N PHE A 220 17.11 -1.54 16.82
CA PHE A 220 16.40 -1.95 15.62
C PHE A 220 17.27 -1.80 14.36
N GLY A 221 18.08 -0.76 14.26
CA GLY A 221 19.04 -0.55 13.18
C GLY A 221 20.05 -1.69 13.07
N LYS A 222 20.61 -2.12 14.19
CA LYS A 222 21.58 -3.24 14.28
C LYS A 222 20.96 -4.58 13.86
N VAL A 223 19.69 -4.83 14.24
CA VAL A 223 18.94 -6.04 13.87
C VAL A 223 18.55 -6.00 12.40
N SER A 224 18.05 -4.85 11.89
CA SER A 224 17.60 -4.70 10.51
C SER A 224 18.71 -4.84 9.47
N GLU A 225 19.95 -4.57 9.84
CA GLU A 225 21.13 -4.79 8.99
C GLU A 225 21.42 -6.29 8.82
N ARG A 226 21.14 -7.11 9.84
CA ARG A 226 21.28 -8.58 9.81
C ARG A 226 20.09 -9.27 9.17
N LEU A 227 18.89 -8.78 9.42
CA LEU A 227 17.65 -9.28 8.84
C LEU A 227 17.32 -8.43 7.60
N ARG A 228 17.71 -8.91 6.41
CA ARG A 228 17.18 -8.37 5.15
C ARG A 228 15.71 -8.75 5.02
N LEU A 229 14.85 -8.11 5.80
CA LEU A 229 13.41 -8.23 5.65
C LEU A 229 13.04 -7.67 4.26
N ARG A 230 12.94 -8.56 3.27
CA ARG A 230 12.34 -8.21 1.99
C ARG A 230 10.84 -8.09 2.24
N PRO A 231 10.21 -6.97 1.85
CA PRO A 231 8.75 -6.90 1.85
C PRO A 231 8.19 -8.10 1.10
N GLN A 232 7.05 -8.62 1.56
CA GLN A 232 6.37 -9.70 0.85
C GLN A 232 6.08 -9.25 -0.58
N GLU A 233 6.44 -10.12 -1.54
CA GLU A 233 6.25 -9.87 -2.95
C GLU A 233 4.75 -9.90 -3.28
N THR A 234 4.26 -8.87 -3.97
CA THR A 234 2.86 -8.80 -4.41
C THR A 234 2.57 -9.84 -5.50
N ASP A 235 1.30 -10.18 -5.70
CA ASP A 235 0.89 -11.09 -6.80
C ASP A 235 1.29 -10.52 -8.17
N PHE A 236 1.26 -9.21 -8.29
CA PHE A 236 1.70 -8.51 -9.49
C PHE A 236 3.21 -8.62 -9.73
N GLU A 237 4.04 -8.33 -8.72
CA GLU A 237 5.49 -8.47 -8.83
C GLU A 237 5.88 -9.92 -9.19
N ARG A 238 5.21 -10.90 -8.57
CA ARG A 238 5.37 -12.32 -8.90
C ARG A 238 4.94 -12.62 -10.33
N GLY A 239 3.82 -12.06 -10.78
CA GLY A 239 3.31 -12.20 -12.14
C GLY A 239 4.26 -11.66 -13.19
N ILE A 240 4.80 -10.45 -13.00
CA ILE A 240 5.81 -9.86 -13.90
C ILE A 240 7.07 -10.71 -13.95
N ARG A 241 7.55 -11.17 -12.81
CA ARG A 241 8.74 -12.04 -12.76
C ARG A 241 8.52 -13.34 -13.51
N GLN A 242 7.40 -14.03 -13.28
CA GLN A 242 7.05 -15.27 -14.01
C GLN A 242 6.90 -15.02 -15.51
N PHE A 243 6.35 -13.88 -15.88
CA PHE A 243 6.23 -13.46 -17.26
C PHE A 243 7.62 -13.20 -17.90
N GLY A 244 8.52 -12.56 -17.18
CA GLY A 244 9.91 -12.37 -17.61
C GLY A 244 10.64 -13.70 -17.87
N PHE A 245 10.49 -14.67 -16.97
CA PHE A 245 11.04 -16.02 -17.16
C PHE A 245 10.43 -16.72 -18.38
N PHE A 246 9.13 -16.62 -18.59
CA PHE A 246 8.44 -17.18 -19.74
C PHE A 246 8.96 -16.60 -21.07
N LEU A 247 9.14 -15.28 -21.14
CA LEU A 247 9.74 -14.65 -22.33
C LEU A 247 11.18 -15.11 -22.57
N MET A 248 11.98 -15.21 -21.51
CA MET A 248 13.37 -15.67 -21.60
C MET A 248 13.45 -17.12 -22.12
N GLU A 249 12.55 -18.00 -21.65
CA GLU A 249 12.48 -19.40 -22.10
C GLU A 249 12.15 -19.49 -23.60
N ILE A 250 11.13 -18.76 -24.07
CA ILE A 250 10.77 -18.73 -25.49
C ILE A 250 11.93 -18.17 -26.33
N THR A 251 12.54 -17.09 -25.89
CA THR A 251 13.66 -16.46 -26.57
C THR A 251 14.81 -17.44 -26.73
N LEU A 252 15.20 -18.13 -25.66
CA LEU A 252 16.29 -19.09 -25.70
C LEU A 252 16.02 -20.23 -26.69
N VAL A 253 14.81 -20.81 -26.66
CA VAL A 253 14.42 -21.89 -27.58
C VAL A 253 14.48 -21.42 -29.04
N LEU A 254 13.94 -20.24 -29.33
CA LEU A 254 13.94 -19.69 -30.69
C LEU A 254 15.36 -19.39 -31.20
N VAL A 255 16.19 -18.77 -30.36
CA VAL A 255 17.59 -18.43 -30.70
C VAL A 255 18.39 -19.68 -31.04
N VAL A 256 18.31 -20.70 -30.19
CA VAL A 256 19.02 -21.98 -30.41
C VAL A 256 18.50 -22.67 -31.66
N ALA A 257 17.19 -22.72 -31.86
CA ALA A 257 16.58 -23.35 -33.04
C ALA A 257 17.02 -22.65 -34.35
N ILE A 258 16.95 -21.30 -34.39
CA ILE A 258 17.31 -20.51 -35.59
C ILE A 258 18.80 -20.61 -35.86
N PHE A 259 19.63 -20.54 -34.82
CA PHE A 259 21.08 -20.73 -34.97
C PHE A 259 21.40 -22.11 -35.58
N ALA A 260 20.84 -23.20 -34.98
CA ALA A 260 21.04 -24.55 -35.46
C ALA A 260 20.57 -24.76 -36.92
N ILE A 261 19.40 -24.19 -37.28
CA ILE A 261 18.85 -24.28 -38.65
C ILE A 261 19.76 -23.52 -39.63
N ASN A 262 20.20 -22.31 -39.29
CA ASN A 262 21.09 -21.54 -40.18
C ASN A 262 22.44 -22.25 -40.41
N VAL A 263 23.01 -22.84 -39.37
CA VAL A 263 24.25 -23.63 -39.45
C VAL A 263 24.02 -24.90 -40.32
N TYR A 264 22.89 -25.57 -40.12
CA TYR A 264 22.52 -26.75 -40.96
C TYR A 264 22.37 -26.38 -42.44
N LEU A 265 21.85 -25.20 -42.75
CA LEU A 265 21.74 -24.65 -44.11
C LEU A 265 23.09 -24.14 -44.66
N ALA A 266 24.20 -24.50 -44.04
CA ALA A 266 25.58 -24.15 -44.44
C ALA A 266 25.85 -22.62 -44.55
N ARG A 267 25.12 -21.80 -43.77
CA ARG A 267 25.38 -20.35 -43.68
C ARG A 267 26.61 -20.08 -42.83
N PRO A 268 27.27 -18.96 -43.00
CA PRO A 268 28.41 -18.58 -42.16
C PRO A 268 28.01 -18.62 -40.67
N VAL A 269 28.73 -19.37 -39.86
CA VAL A 269 28.42 -19.62 -38.45
C VAL A 269 28.30 -18.29 -37.68
N LEU A 270 29.23 -17.36 -37.94
CA LEU A 270 29.28 -16.07 -37.28
C LEU A 270 28.08 -15.20 -37.57
N ASP A 271 27.69 -15.10 -38.88
CA ASP A 271 26.52 -14.33 -39.29
C ASP A 271 25.23 -14.91 -38.73
N SER A 272 25.17 -16.26 -38.70
CA SER A 272 24.06 -17.01 -38.08
C SER A 272 23.92 -16.74 -36.57
N PHE A 273 25.07 -16.66 -35.88
CA PHE A 273 25.10 -16.34 -34.46
C PHE A 273 24.67 -14.89 -34.21
N LEU A 274 25.24 -13.92 -34.94
CA LEU A 274 24.89 -12.50 -34.81
C LEU A 274 23.39 -12.25 -35.13
N PHE A 275 22.88 -12.91 -36.16
CA PHE A 275 21.46 -12.84 -36.49
C PHE A 275 20.58 -13.41 -35.40
N SER A 276 20.89 -14.61 -34.90
CA SER A 276 20.12 -15.23 -33.81
C SER A 276 20.16 -14.38 -32.53
N LEU A 277 21.29 -13.74 -32.28
CA LEU A 277 21.47 -12.83 -31.17
C LEU A 277 20.65 -11.52 -31.33
N ALA A 278 20.67 -10.92 -32.54
CA ALA A 278 19.84 -9.75 -32.85
C ALA A 278 18.34 -10.07 -32.68
N LEU A 279 17.96 -11.28 -33.06
CA LEU A 279 16.62 -11.81 -32.89
C LEU A 279 16.22 -11.90 -31.40
N ALA A 280 17.11 -12.44 -30.55
CA ALA A 280 16.88 -12.51 -29.10
C ALA A 280 16.56 -11.16 -28.48
N VAL A 281 17.29 -10.15 -28.93
CA VAL A 281 17.11 -8.78 -28.47
C VAL A 281 15.76 -8.21 -28.94
N GLY A 282 15.36 -8.49 -30.16
CA GLY A 282 14.09 -8.03 -30.73
C GLY A 282 12.86 -8.61 -30.03
N LEU A 283 12.95 -9.84 -29.49
CA LEU A 283 11.85 -10.50 -28.77
C LEU A 283 11.59 -9.91 -27.38
N THR A 284 12.59 -9.28 -26.81
CA THR A 284 12.51 -8.88 -25.41
C THR A 284 12.10 -7.42 -25.30
N PRO A 285 10.95 -7.12 -24.66
CA PRO A 285 10.52 -5.75 -24.43
C PRO A 285 11.47 -5.06 -23.43
N GLN A 286 12.49 -4.37 -23.95
CA GLN A 286 13.56 -3.77 -23.14
C GLN A 286 13.05 -2.69 -22.19
N LEU A 287 12.03 -1.94 -22.59
CA LEU A 287 11.44 -0.87 -21.81
C LEU A 287 10.31 -1.32 -20.86
N LEU A 288 9.99 -2.63 -20.79
CA LEU A 288 8.91 -3.16 -19.93
C LEU A 288 8.99 -2.66 -18.48
N PRO A 289 10.12 -2.79 -17.76
CA PRO A 289 10.19 -2.31 -16.38
C PRO A 289 10.01 -0.80 -16.26
N ALA A 290 10.57 -0.03 -17.21
CA ALA A 290 10.47 1.42 -17.23
C ALA A 290 9.04 1.89 -17.48
N ILE A 291 8.34 1.30 -18.47
CA ILE A 291 6.96 1.66 -18.79
C ILE A 291 6.00 1.29 -17.67
N ILE A 292 6.19 0.14 -17.02
CA ILE A 292 5.43 -0.22 -15.82
C ILE A 292 5.64 0.82 -14.72
N SER A 293 6.89 1.20 -14.44
CA SER A 293 7.20 2.22 -13.43
C SER A 293 6.56 3.58 -13.73
N ILE A 294 6.55 3.99 -14.99
CA ILE A 294 5.88 5.24 -15.44
C ILE A 294 4.37 5.13 -15.24
N ASN A 295 3.77 4.00 -15.62
CA ASN A 295 2.34 3.79 -15.51
C ASN A 295 1.91 3.83 -14.04
N LEU A 296 2.65 3.16 -13.15
CA LEU A 296 2.41 3.20 -11.71
C LEU A 296 2.60 4.61 -11.13
N ALA A 297 3.65 5.34 -11.53
CA ALA A 297 3.87 6.71 -11.08
C ALA A 297 2.77 7.67 -11.57
N HIS A 298 2.31 7.49 -12.81
CA HIS A 298 1.19 8.26 -13.36
C HIS A 298 -0.12 7.91 -12.64
N GLY A 299 -0.34 6.64 -12.34
CA GLY A 299 -1.44 6.16 -11.50
C GLY A 299 -1.41 6.77 -10.10
N ALA A 300 -0.26 6.75 -9.43
CA ALA A 300 -0.07 7.37 -8.12
C ALA A 300 -0.39 8.87 -8.12
N LYS A 301 0.01 9.58 -9.19
CA LYS A 301 -0.31 11.00 -9.36
C LYS A 301 -1.83 11.24 -9.48
N ARG A 302 -2.55 10.42 -10.28
CA ARG A 302 -4.01 10.52 -10.39
C ARG A 302 -4.70 10.17 -9.08
N MET A 303 -4.23 9.13 -8.37
CA MET A 303 -4.72 8.76 -7.05
C MET A 303 -4.52 9.88 -6.04
N ALA A 304 -3.37 10.55 -6.05
CA ALA A 304 -3.11 11.70 -5.17
C ALA A 304 -4.06 12.88 -5.45
N GLN A 305 -4.41 13.12 -6.71
CA GLN A 305 -5.45 14.11 -7.06
C GLN A 305 -6.84 13.72 -6.53
N ALA A 306 -7.08 12.42 -6.41
CA ALA A 306 -8.28 11.86 -5.78
C ALA A 306 -8.13 11.70 -4.24
N LYS A 307 -7.16 12.36 -3.60
CA LYS A 307 -6.90 12.32 -2.15
C LYS A 307 -6.42 10.97 -1.62
N VAL A 308 -5.84 10.15 -2.47
CA VAL A 308 -5.28 8.83 -2.15
C VAL A 308 -3.77 8.84 -2.35
N ILE A 309 -3.00 8.81 -1.27
CA ILE A 309 -1.53 8.80 -1.31
C ILE A 309 -1.04 7.35 -1.25
N VAL A 310 -0.26 6.97 -2.24
CA VAL A 310 0.32 5.63 -2.36
C VAL A 310 1.74 5.66 -1.82
N LYS A 311 2.02 4.89 -0.77
CA LYS A 311 3.35 4.74 -0.18
C LYS A 311 4.19 3.69 -0.93
N ARG A 312 3.56 2.63 -1.42
CA ARG A 312 4.19 1.54 -2.17
C ARG A 312 3.52 1.41 -3.54
N LEU A 313 4.24 1.70 -4.63
CA LEU A 313 3.66 1.71 -5.98
C LEU A 313 3.04 0.37 -6.41
N ALA A 314 3.66 -0.74 -6.02
CA ALA A 314 3.14 -2.07 -6.34
C ALA A 314 1.74 -2.32 -5.74
N SER A 315 1.38 -1.65 -4.64
CA SER A 315 0.06 -1.78 -4.01
C SER A 315 -1.07 -1.15 -4.84
N ILE A 316 -0.78 -0.30 -5.83
CA ILE A 316 -1.79 0.26 -6.75
C ILE A 316 -2.56 -0.86 -7.45
N GLU A 317 -1.86 -1.90 -7.86
CA GLU A 317 -2.48 -2.99 -8.61
C GLU A 317 -3.27 -3.93 -7.72
N ASN A 318 -2.77 -4.23 -6.51
CA ASN A 318 -3.55 -4.95 -5.50
C ASN A 318 -4.82 -4.16 -5.14
N PHE A 319 -4.71 -2.84 -5.03
CA PHE A 319 -5.85 -1.96 -4.77
C PHE A 319 -6.90 -2.01 -5.90
N GLY A 320 -6.45 -2.07 -7.14
CA GLY A 320 -7.32 -2.26 -8.31
C GLY A 320 -7.94 -3.66 -8.40
N SER A 321 -7.22 -4.70 -7.99
CA SER A 321 -7.68 -6.09 -8.01
C SER A 321 -8.44 -6.51 -6.75
N MET A 322 -8.53 -5.64 -5.75
CA MET A 322 -9.24 -5.88 -4.49
C MET A 322 -10.71 -6.22 -4.73
N ASN A 323 -11.16 -7.33 -4.13
CA ASN A 323 -12.55 -7.80 -4.16
C ASN A 323 -13.21 -7.86 -2.79
N VAL A 324 -12.43 -7.73 -1.71
CA VAL A 324 -12.93 -7.64 -0.34
C VAL A 324 -12.24 -6.46 0.36
N ILE A 325 -13.02 -5.59 0.98
CA ILE A 325 -12.54 -4.56 1.90
C ILE A 325 -13.03 -4.86 3.31
N CYS A 326 -12.12 -5.00 4.24
CA CYS A 326 -12.41 -5.08 5.67
C CYS A 326 -12.21 -3.69 6.27
N SER A 327 -13.15 -3.24 7.09
CA SER A 327 -13.09 -1.92 7.72
C SER A 327 -13.44 -2.02 9.19
N ASP A 328 -12.70 -1.30 10.02
CA ASP A 328 -13.20 -1.00 11.36
C ASP A 328 -14.49 -0.16 11.23
N LYS A 329 -15.41 -0.31 12.20
CA LYS A 329 -16.67 0.42 12.23
C LYS A 329 -16.46 1.88 12.64
N THR A 330 -15.85 2.05 13.80
CA THR A 330 -15.79 3.34 14.50
C THR A 330 -14.90 4.34 13.80
N GLY A 331 -15.45 5.55 13.54
CA GLY A 331 -14.73 6.62 12.90
C GLY A 331 -14.41 6.39 11.40
N THR A 332 -14.61 5.19 10.87
CA THR A 332 -14.45 4.84 9.46
C THR A 332 -15.78 4.80 8.71
N LEU A 333 -16.70 3.96 9.18
CA LEU A 333 -18.06 3.85 8.63
C LEU A 333 -19.03 4.79 9.33
N THR A 334 -18.72 5.15 10.57
CA THR A 334 -19.44 6.09 11.39
C THR A 334 -18.72 7.45 11.44
N GLU A 335 -19.38 8.46 11.97
CA GLU A 335 -18.79 9.81 12.11
C GLU A 335 -17.56 9.82 13.03
N GLY A 336 -17.46 8.85 13.97
CA GLY A 336 -16.43 8.79 14.99
C GLY A 336 -16.62 9.87 16.07
N ILE A 337 -17.77 10.53 16.05
CA ILE A 337 -18.18 11.51 17.05
C ILE A 337 -19.13 10.82 18.02
N VAL A 338 -18.58 10.41 19.16
CA VAL A 338 -19.40 9.81 20.22
C VAL A 338 -20.27 10.88 20.83
N ARG A 339 -21.57 10.61 20.93
CA ARG A 339 -22.54 11.49 21.58
C ARG A 339 -23.20 10.79 22.75
N LEU A 340 -23.24 11.44 23.90
CA LEU A 340 -24.02 10.95 25.04
C LEU A 340 -25.50 11.21 24.76
N GLN A 341 -26.29 10.15 24.63
CA GLN A 341 -27.73 10.22 24.42
C GLN A 341 -28.48 10.40 25.76
N SER A 342 -28.09 9.61 26.76
CA SER A 342 -28.69 9.66 28.09
C SER A 342 -27.79 9.01 29.13
N ALA A 343 -27.96 9.43 30.37
CA ALA A 343 -27.46 8.74 31.56
C ALA A 343 -28.66 8.18 32.32
N LEU A 344 -28.70 6.89 32.53
CA LEU A 344 -29.86 6.17 33.04
C LEU A 344 -29.51 5.40 34.30
N ASP A 345 -30.47 5.29 35.22
CA ASP A 345 -30.34 4.45 36.43
C ASP A 345 -30.54 2.94 36.12
N VAL A 346 -30.59 2.13 37.16
CA VAL A 346 -30.76 0.68 37.08
C VAL A 346 -32.12 0.29 36.48
N GLU A 347 -33.14 1.10 36.67
CA GLU A 347 -34.49 0.92 36.13
C GLU A 347 -34.58 1.38 34.64
N GLY A 348 -33.58 2.09 34.11
CA GLY A 348 -33.58 2.64 32.78
C GLY A 348 -34.22 4.03 32.70
N ALA A 349 -34.43 4.71 33.83
CA ALA A 349 -34.92 6.08 33.86
C ALA A 349 -33.77 7.11 33.83
N PRO A 350 -33.97 8.32 33.26
CA PRO A 350 -32.97 9.37 33.29
C PRO A 350 -32.50 9.73 34.69
N SER A 351 -31.18 9.82 34.92
CA SER A 351 -30.62 10.05 36.25
C SER A 351 -29.49 11.08 36.22
N ASP A 352 -29.74 12.23 36.83
CA ASP A 352 -28.73 13.27 37.01
C ASP A 352 -27.57 12.79 37.92
N LYS A 353 -27.82 11.86 38.82
CA LYS A 353 -26.82 11.26 39.67
C LYS A 353 -25.79 10.43 38.90
N VAL A 354 -26.26 9.62 37.96
CA VAL A 354 -25.40 8.86 37.05
C VAL A 354 -24.55 9.82 36.21
N LEU A 355 -25.18 10.83 35.62
CA LEU A 355 -24.49 11.82 34.81
C LEU A 355 -23.42 12.58 35.60
N PHE A 356 -23.74 12.98 36.82
CA PHE A 356 -22.81 13.69 37.69
C PHE A 356 -21.57 12.84 38.04
N HIS A 357 -21.75 11.58 38.41
CA HIS A 357 -20.64 10.67 38.72
C HIS A 357 -19.80 10.41 37.47
N ALA A 358 -20.43 10.21 36.32
CA ALA A 358 -19.72 10.07 35.06
C ALA A 358 -18.94 11.34 34.69
N TYR A 359 -19.50 12.52 34.95
CA TYR A 359 -18.83 13.80 34.74
C TYR A 359 -17.63 13.97 35.68
N LEU A 360 -17.73 13.65 36.97
CA LEU A 360 -16.60 13.63 37.89
C LEU A 360 -15.47 12.76 37.37
N ASN A 361 -15.79 11.56 36.92
CA ASN A 361 -14.82 10.65 36.37
C ASN A 361 -14.16 11.22 35.10
N ALA A 362 -14.93 11.70 34.14
CA ALA A 362 -14.44 12.27 32.88
C ALA A 362 -13.67 13.60 33.05
N PHE A 363 -13.96 14.39 34.11
CA PHE A 363 -13.30 15.68 34.35
C PHE A 363 -11.92 15.52 35.00
N TYR A 364 -11.78 14.56 35.93
CA TYR A 364 -10.55 14.38 36.69
C TYR A 364 -9.61 13.33 36.11
N GLU A 365 -10.04 12.58 35.09
CA GLU A 365 -9.20 11.69 34.35
C GLU A 365 -8.01 12.43 33.75
N THR A 366 -6.82 11.89 33.90
CA THR A 366 -5.60 12.44 33.30
C THR A 366 -4.98 11.39 32.39
N GLY A 367 -4.57 11.79 31.19
CA GLY A 367 -3.95 10.90 30.21
C GLY A 367 -4.46 11.16 28.80
N PHE A 368 -4.96 10.15 28.15
CA PHE A 368 -5.43 10.21 26.75
C PHE A 368 -6.81 10.90 26.68
N THR A 369 -6.95 11.90 25.81
CA THR A 369 -8.24 12.54 25.53
C THR A 369 -9.17 11.52 24.83
N ASN A 370 -10.12 10.97 25.59
CA ASN A 370 -11.05 9.98 25.10
C ASN A 370 -12.32 10.68 24.56
N PRO A 371 -12.79 10.38 23.33
CA PRO A 371 -14.02 10.93 22.78
C PRO A 371 -15.26 10.71 23.65
N ILE A 372 -15.29 9.63 24.43
CA ILE A 372 -16.38 9.36 25.38
C ILE A 372 -16.41 10.39 26.51
N ASP A 373 -15.24 10.73 27.04
CA ASP A 373 -15.11 11.70 28.12
C ASP A 373 -15.41 13.11 27.68
N GLU A 374 -15.03 13.44 26.44
CA GLU A 374 -15.41 14.68 25.80
C GLU A 374 -16.94 14.77 25.61
N ALA A 375 -17.58 13.68 25.16
CA ALA A 375 -19.03 13.61 25.03
C ALA A 375 -19.75 13.81 26.36
N ILE A 376 -19.22 13.27 27.45
CA ILE A 376 -19.78 13.44 28.80
C ILE A 376 -19.61 14.88 29.26
N ARG A 377 -18.40 15.46 29.11
CA ARG A 377 -18.08 16.84 29.53
C ARG A 377 -18.86 17.90 28.75
N THR A 378 -19.11 17.68 27.47
CA THR A 378 -19.84 18.62 26.60
C THR A 378 -21.37 18.48 26.73
N HIS A 379 -21.88 17.34 27.23
CA HIS A 379 -23.33 17.12 27.36
C HIS A 379 -23.94 18.07 28.41
N ARG A 380 -23.29 18.24 29.57
CA ARG A 380 -23.70 19.15 30.63
C ARG A 380 -22.56 19.44 31.58
N SER A 381 -22.36 20.68 31.96
CA SER A 381 -21.34 21.10 32.94
C SER A 381 -21.90 21.09 34.36
N PHE A 382 -21.09 20.69 35.33
CA PHE A 382 -21.40 20.72 36.76
C PHE A 382 -20.36 21.54 37.51
N ASP A 383 -20.76 22.19 38.61
CA ASP A 383 -19.85 22.85 39.51
C ASP A 383 -19.11 21.82 40.37
N LEU A 384 -17.81 21.75 40.21
CA LEU A 384 -16.91 20.85 40.93
C LEU A 384 -16.05 21.53 41.99
N SER A 385 -16.35 22.76 42.35
CA SER A 385 -15.53 23.58 43.31
C SER A 385 -15.37 22.92 44.68
N ALA A 386 -16.34 22.09 45.10
CA ALA A 386 -16.32 21.30 46.32
C ALA A 386 -15.54 19.97 46.24
N TYR A 387 -15.10 19.58 45.07
CA TYR A 387 -14.41 18.31 44.77
C TYR A 387 -12.96 18.54 44.41
N ARG A 388 -12.05 17.65 44.88
CA ARG A 388 -10.64 17.67 44.51
C ARG A 388 -10.19 16.25 44.16
N LYS A 389 -9.47 16.10 43.05
CA LYS A 389 -8.82 14.86 42.72
C LYS A 389 -7.82 14.45 43.80
N ALA A 390 -7.91 13.24 44.30
CA ALA A 390 -6.97 12.64 45.24
C ALA A 390 -6.08 11.59 44.53
N ASP A 391 -6.63 10.71 43.74
CA ASP A 391 -5.90 9.65 43.06
C ASP A 391 -6.67 9.14 41.83
N GLU A 392 -6.05 8.29 41.00
CA GLU A 392 -6.71 7.63 39.86
C GLU A 392 -6.11 6.25 39.58
N ILE A 393 -6.93 5.34 39.01
CA ILE A 393 -6.53 4.10 38.41
C ILE A 393 -6.85 4.24 36.92
N PRO A 394 -5.85 4.41 36.03
CA PRO A 394 -6.07 4.67 34.61
C PRO A 394 -6.80 3.53 33.89
N TYR A 395 -7.27 3.83 32.67
CA TYR A 395 -7.88 2.82 31.82
C TYR A 395 -6.88 1.73 31.45
N ASP A 396 -7.32 0.51 31.54
CA ASP A 396 -6.54 -0.70 31.20
C ASP A 396 -7.37 -1.56 30.24
N PHE A 397 -6.76 -2.00 29.15
CA PHE A 397 -7.40 -2.80 28.10
C PHE A 397 -7.87 -4.18 28.58
N LEU A 398 -7.27 -4.74 29.63
CA LEU A 398 -7.71 -6.01 30.25
C LEU A 398 -8.91 -5.79 31.17
N ARG A 399 -8.82 -4.78 32.04
CA ARG A 399 -9.89 -4.43 32.99
C ARG A 399 -11.06 -3.71 32.29
N LYS A 400 -10.84 -3.03 31.18
CA LYS A 400 -11.81 -2.25 30.39
C LYS A 400 -12.62 -1.25 31.22
N ARG A 401 -12.00 -0.68 32.27
CA ARG A 401 -12.55 0.31 33.15
C ARG A 401 -11.47 1.23 33.71
N LEU A 402 -11.87 2.39 34.18
CA LEU A 402 -11.02 3.35 34.86
C LEU A 402 -11.72 3.90 36.09
N SER A 403 -10.94 4.27 37.10
CA SER A 403 -11.47 4.76 38.38
C SER A 403 -10.76 6.04 38.80
N ILE A 404 -11.51 7.00 39.30
CA ILE A 404 -10.99 8.20 39.95
C ILE A 404 -11.34 8.22 41.40
N LEU A 405 -10.49 8.84 42.24
CA LEU A 405 -10.76 9.14 43.62
C LEU A 405 -10.87 10.65 43.81
N VAL A 406 -11.98 11.10 44.30
CA VAL A 406 -12.21 12.50 44.61
C VAL A 406 -12.49 12.71 46.09
N ALA A 407 -11.88 13.76 46.65
CA ALA A 407 -12.15 14.22 48.01
C ALA A 407 -13.31 15.19 48.02
N HIS A 408 -14.26 15.00 48.90
CA HIS A 408 -15.41 15.87 49.15
C HIS A 408 -15.75 15.91 50.67
N GLN A 409 -15.74 17.08 51.29
CA GLN A 409 -16.09 17.31 52.67
C GLN A 409 -15.42 16.35 53.68
N GLY A 410 -14.14 16.03 53.44
CA GLY A 410 -13.36 15.15 54.36
C GLY A 410 -13.55 13.67 54.15
N THR A 411 -14.33 13.27 53.13
CA THR A 411 -14.51 11.87 52.69
C THR A 411 -14.01 11.67 51.27
N TYR A 412 -13.68 10.42 50.93
CA TYR A 412 -13.19 10.07 49.62
C TYR A 412 -14.22 9.21 48.88
N LEU A 413 -14.59 9.68 47.67
CA LEU A 413 -15.51 9.02 46.75
C LEU A 413 -14.73 8.45 45.56
N MET A 414 -14.78 7.14 45.35
CA MET A 414 -14.23 6.47 44.18
C MET A 414 -15.35 6.30 43.15
N VAL A 415 -15.10 6.70 41.92
CA VAL A 415 -16.05 6.57 40.78
C VAL A 415 -15.38 5.79 39.67
N THR A 416 -16.03 4.70 39.27
CA THR A 416 -15.54 3.82 38.18
C THR A 416 -16.48 3.86 37.00
N LYS A 417 -15.89 3.99 35.78
CA LYS A 417 -16.59 3.95 34.50
C LYS A 417 -15.93 2.92 33.59
N GLY A 418 -16.71 2.16 32.81
CA GLY A 418 -16.15 1.18 31.89
C GLY A 418 -17.17 0.31 31.17
N ALA A 419 -16.67 -0.74 30.49
CA ALA A 419 -17.53 -1.72 29.86
C ALA A 419 -18.45 -2.38 30.90
N LEU A 420 -19.73 -2.48 30.56
CA LEU A 420 -20.76 -2.90 31.56
C LEU A 420 -20.40 -4.19 32.30
N ALA A 421 -20.05 -5.25 31.58
CA ALA A 421 -19.70 -6.53 32.18
C ALA A 421 -18.50 -6.43 33.16
N ASN A 422 -17.49 -5.60 32.81
CA ASN A 422 -16.30 -5.39 33.63
C ASN A 422 -16.58 -4.49 34.85
N VAL A 423 -17.51 -3.57 34.77
CA VAL A 423 -17.95 -2.77 35.91
C VAL A 423 -18.81 -3.65 36.86
N LEU A 424 -19.76 -4.41 36.33
CA LEU A 424 -20.60 -5.33 37.11
C LEU A 424 -19.79 -6.40 37.86
N SER A 425 -18.65 -6.83 37.28
CA SER A 425 -17.79 -7.84 37.92
C SER A 425 -17.17 -7.38 39.24
N VAL A 426 -17.11 -6.08 39.51
CA VAL A 426 -16.56 -5.48 40.73
C VAL A 426 -17.65 -4.90 41.64
N CYS A 427 -18.92 -4.97 41.22
CA CYS A 427 -20.06 -4.51 42.01
C CYS A 427 -20.67 -5.64 42.85
N SER A 428 -20.91 -5.37 44.12
CA SER A 428 -21.65 -6.23 45.00
C SER A 428 -23.11 -5.74 45.23
N THR A 429 -23.33 -4.45 45.02
CA THR A 429 -24.64 -3.80 45.26
C THR A 429 -24.99 -2.91 44.05
N ALA A 430 -26.24 -2.50 43.98
CA ALA A 430 -26.75 -1.52 43.04
C ALA A 430 -27.66 -0.53 43.75
N GLU A 431 -27.71 0.69 43.28
CA GLU A 431 -28.61 1.74 43.78
C GLU A 431 -29.83 1.86 42.87
N THR A 432 -31.02 1.71 43.45
CA THR A 432 -32.29 1.86 42.73
C THR A 432 -32.64 3.35 42.51
N SER A 433 -33.64 3.63 41.64
CA SER A 433 -34.18 5.00 41.42
C SER A 433 -34.66 5.67 42.70
N ALA A 434 -35.10 4.92 43.70
CA ALA A 434 -35.50 5.43 45.00
C ALA A 434 -34.31 5.74 45.94
N GLY A 435 -33.07 5.53 45.51
CA GLY A 435 -31.84 5.70 46.32
C GLY A 435 -31.55 4.55 47.28
N ALA A 436 -32.29 3.44 47.24
CA ALA A 436 -32.05 2.28 48.05
C ALA A 436 -30.89 1.43 47.46
N VAL A 437 -29.96 1.03 48.33
CA VAL A 437 -28.86 0.13 47.97
C VAL A 437 -29.32 -1.32 48.15
N VAL A 438 -29.34 -2.09 47.11
CA VAL A 438 -29.77 -3.51 47.10
C VAL A 438 -28.64 -4.40 46.59
N ASP A 439 -28.74 -5.71 46.88
CA ASP A 439 -27.81 -6.70 46.36
C ASP A 439 -27.87 -6.70 44.83
N ILE A 440 -26.70 -6.74 44.17
CA ILE A 440 -26.60 -6.71 42.71
C ILE A 440 -27.36 -7.86 42.04
N ALA A 441 -27.40 -9.04 42.69
CA ALA A 441 -28.10 -10.23 42.18
C ALA A 441 -29.61 -9.99 42.05
N ALA A 442 -30.23 -9.16 42.91
CA ALA A 442 -31.64 -8.85 42.86
C ALA A 442 -32.07 -8.02 41.60
N VAL A 443 -31.13 -7.32 41.00
CA VAL A 443 -31.40 -6.42 39.88
C VAL A 443 -30.67 -6.80 38.60
N ARG A 444 -29.84 -7.85 38.64
CA ARG A 444 -28.95 -8.27 37.55
C ARG A 444 -29.71 -8.54 36.24
N ASP A 445 -30.76 -9.31 36.29
CA ASP A 445 -31.58 -9.63 35.12
C ASP A 445 -32.19 -8.37 34.47
N ARG A 446 -32.52 -7.36 35.28
CA ARG A 446 -33.01 -6.09 34.81
C ARG A 446 -31.90 -5.30 34.11
N ILE A 447 -30.74 -5.25 34.70
CA ILE A 447 -29.55 -4.57 34.11
C ILE A 447 -29.23 -5.21 32.75
N GLU A 448 -29.20 -6.54 32.67
CA GLU A 448 -28.92 -7.27 31.43
C GLU A 448 -29.99 -7.02 30.35
N ARG A 449 -31.29 -7.07 30.71
CA ARG A 449 -32.36 -6.72 29.77
C ARG A 449 -32.27 -5.27 29.24
N ASN A 450 -32.00 -4.31 30.11
CA ASN A 450 -31.82 -2.93 29.71
C ASN A 450 -30.62 -2.77 28.76
N PHE A 451 -29.51 -3.44 29.05
CA PHE A 451 -28.34 -3.46 28.17
C PHE A 451 -28.66 -4.05 26.81
N GLU A 452 -29.35 -5.17 26.71
CA GLU A 452 -29.78 -5.80 25.47
C GLU A 452 -30.74 -4.88 24.70
N ALA A 453 -31.67 -4.23 25.38
CA ALA A 453 -32.60 -3.29 24.77
C ALA A 453 -31.90 -2.07 24.16
N PHE A 454 -30.94 -1.48 24.85
CA PHE A 454 -30.14 -0.37 24.34
C PHE A 454 -29.22 -0.81 23.20
N SER A 455 -28.55 -1.96 23.34
CA SER A 455 -27.67 -2.53 22.32
C SER A 455 -28.44 -2.85 21.04
N SER A 456 -29.67 -3.39 21.13
CA SER A 456 -30.51 -3.70 19.96
C SER A 456 -30.96 -2.44 19.20
N GLN A 457 -30.97 -1.29 19.86
CA GLN A 457 -31.22 0.02 19.24
C GLN A 457 -29.95 0.64 18.62
N GLY A 458 -28.81 -0.04 18.70
CA GLY A 458 -27.52 0.41 18.15
C GLY A 458 -26.72 1.31 19.09
N PHE A 459 -27.10 1.42 20.35
CA PHE A 459 -26.38 2.23 21.34
C PHE A 459 -25.28 1.45 22.02
N ARG A 460 -24.12 2.08 22.16
CA ARG A 460 -23.03 1.60 23.00
C ARG A 460 -23.30 1.98 24.45
N THR A 461 -23.20 1.01 25.35
CA THR A 461 -23.56 1.22 26.77
C THR A 461 -22.34 1.00 27.66
N LEU A 462 -22.06 1.96 28.56
CA LEU A 462 -21.05 1.85 29.63
C LEU A 462 -21.75 1.79 30.97
N GLY A 463 -21.11 1.10 31.94
CA GLY A 463 -21.54 1.12 33.33
C GLY A 463 -20.83 2.22 34.14
N VAL A 464 -21.53 2.75 35.10
CA VAL A 464 -21.02 3.67 36.12
C VAL A 464 -21.27 3.08 37.51
N ALA A 465 -20.24 3.04 38.34
CA ALA A 465 -20.31 2.56 39.72
C ALA A 465 -19.55 3.50 40.65
N TYR A 466 -19.88 3.46 41.94
CA TYR A 466 -19.18 4.26 42.93
C TYR A 466 -18.94 3.44 44.22
N ARG A 467 -17.99 3.94 45.02
CA ARG A 467 -17.74 3.42 46.39
C ARG A 467 -17.22 4.53 47.28
N ASN A 468 -17.78 4.66 48.50
CA ASN A 468 -17.27 5.57 49.55
C ASN A 468 -16.13 4.86 50.28
N LEU A 469 -14.95 5.43 50.26
CA LEU A 469 -13.74 4.90 50.94
C LEU A 469 -13.44 5.54 52.29
N GLY A 470 -14.35 6.38 52.77
CA GLY A 470 -14.20 7.07 54.05
C GLY A 470 -13.03 8.05 54.07
N THR A 471 -11.94 7.77 54.79
CA THR A 471 -10.77 8.62 54.94
C THR A 471 -9.53 8.13 54.17
N GLU A 472 -9.65 7.13 53.34
CA GLU A 472 -8.51 6.57 52.54
C GLU A 472 -8.18 7.44 51.34
N PRO A 473 -6.98 8.10 51.31
CA PRO A 473 -6.64 9.06 50.27
C PRO A 473 -5.99 8.49 49.00
N ARG A 474 -5.84 7.16 48.93
CA ARG A 474 -5.21 6.43 47.79
C ARG A 474 -6.02 5.23 47.37
N ILE A 475 -5.92 4.88 46.08
CA ILE A 475 -6.56 3.71 45.48
C ILE A 475 -5.54 2.88 44.69
N SER A 476 -5.78 1.57 44.71
CA SER A 476 -5.04 0.59 43.88
C SER A 476 -6.04 -0.27 43.10
N LYS A 477 -5.55 -1.12 42.22
CA LYS A 477 -6.41 -2.02 41.41
C LYS A 477 -7.29 -2.93 42.30
N GLU A 478 -6.81 -3.29 43.45
CA GLU A 478 -7.52 -4.08 44.47
C GLU A 478 -8.66 -3.31 45.13
N SER A 479 -8.58 -1.98 45.12
CA SER A 479 -9.67 -1.14 45.64
C SER A 479 -10.93 -1.17 44.78
N GLU A 480 -10.83 -1.60 43.53
CA GLU A 480 -11.96 -1.84 42.61
C GLU A 480 -12.72 -3.12 42.96
N ALA A 481 -13.29 -3.19 44.17
CA ALA A 481 -14.09 -4.32 44.67
C ALA A 481 -15.20 -3.81 45.56
N GLY A 482 -16.31 -4.53 45.63
CA GLY A 482 -17.46 -4.19 46.51
C GLY A 482 -18.07 -2.84 46.14
N MET A 483 -18.12 -2.53 44.86
CA MET A 483 -18.68 -1.26 44.36
C MET A 483 -20.21 -1.32 44.26
N THR A 484 -20.83 -0.15 44.24
CA THR A 484 -22.27 0.02 44.03
C THR A 484 -22.51 0.45 42.59
N PHE A 485 -23.20 -0.39 41.81
CA PHE A 485 -23.62 -0.05 40.48
C PHE A 485 -24.66 1.04 40.49
N LEU A 486 -24.42 2.14 39.71
CA LEU A 486 -25.29 3.31 39.75
C LEU A 486 -26.21 3.37 38.51
N GLY A 487 -25.70 2.94 37.34
CA GLY A 487 -26.46 2.98 36.09
C GLY A 487 -25.63 2.97 34.82
N PHE A 488 -26.23 3.45 33.75
CA PHE A 488 -25.75 3.36 32.41
C PHE A 488 -25.44 4.73 31.78
N LEU A 489 -24.42 4.78 30.96
CA LEU A 489 -24.21 5.81 29.94
C LEU A 489 -24.55 5.21 28.59
N VAL A 490 -25.52 5.80 27.91
CA VAL A 490 -25.97 5.36 26.58
C VAL A 490 -25.39 6.32 25.54
N LEU A 491 -24.56 5.75 24.65
CA LEU A 491 -23.74 6.50 23.69
C LEU A 491 -24.13 6.10 22.26
N SER A 492 -24.10 7.06 21.34
CA SER A 492 -24.30 6.84 19.91
C SER A 492 -23.10 7.29 19.09
N ASP A 493 -22.86 6.59 18.00
CA ASP A 493 -21.90 6.94 16.96
C ASP A 493 -22.59 6.68 15.60
N PRO A 494 -23.26 7.70 15.03
CA PRO A 494 -24.12 7.53 13.85
C PRO A 494 -23.32 7.18 12.61
N PRO A 495 -23.87 6.37 11.69
CA PRO A 495 -23.31 6.16 10.38
C PRO A 495 -23.14 7.46 9.61
N LYS A 496 -22.11 7.55 8.76
CA LYS A 496 -21.90 8.70 7.86
C LYS A 496 -23.06 8.84 6.87
N ALA A 497 -23.44 10.07 6.57
CA ALA A 497 -24.62 10.37 5.74
C ALA A 497 -24.60 9.72 4.35
N ASN A 498 -23.42 9.60 3.72
CA ASN A 498 -23.23 9.05 2.36
C ASN A 498 -22.86 7.55 2.33
N ILE A 499 -22.89 6.87 3.47
CA ILE A 499 -22.34 5.50 3.59
C ILE A 499 -23.10 4.49 2.73
N ILE A 500 -24.44 4.59 2.65
CA ILE A 500 -25.28 3.67 1.87
C ILE A 500 -24.92 3.75 0.38
N GLU A 501 -24.80 4.96 -0.15
CA GLU A 501 -24.40 5.18 -1.56
C GLU A 501 -23.01 4.66 -1.84
N THR A 502 -22.10 4.85 -0.90
CA THR A 502 -20.70 4.41 -1.01
C THR A 502 -20.60 2.88 -0.99
N ILE A 503 -21.33 2.20 -0.10
CA ILE A 503 -21.42 0.73 -0.08
C ILE A 503 -21.99 0.20 -1.40
N ALA A 504 -23.05 0.83 -1.91
CA ALA A 504 -23.64 0.47 -3.20
C ALA A 504 -22.64 0.69 -4.36
N ALA A 505 -21.82 1.72 -4.31
CA ALA A 505 -20.77 1.98 -5.30
C ALA A 505 -19.65 0.93 -5.25
N LEU A 506 -19.18 0.53 -4.05
CA LEU A 506 -18.21 -0.56 -3.88
C LEU A 506 -18.77 -1.87 -4.43
N LYS A 507 -20.02 -2.20 -4.10
CA LYS A 507 -20.69 -3.41 -4.59
C LYS A 507 -20.80 -3.43 -6.12
N ARG A 508 -21.12 -2.30 -6.76
CA ARG A 508 -21.11 -2.16 -8.23
C ARG A 508 -19.73 -2.40 -8.83
N LEU A 509 -18.68 -2.05 -8.12
CA LEU A 509 -17.28 -2.36 -8.48
C LEU A 509 -16.89 -3.81 -8.13
N GLY A 510 -17.79 -4.65 -7.64
CA GLY A 510 -17.49 -6.01 -7.23
C GLY A 510 -16.57 -6.11 -6.00
N VAL A 511 -16.60 -5.08 -5.14
CA VAL A 511 -15.90 -5.07 -3.85
C VAL A 511 -16.89 -5.32 -2.73
N SER A 512 -16.71 -6.40 -1.98
CA SER A 512 -17.53 -6.76 -0.82
C SER A 512 -16.98 -6.08 0.43
N LEU A 513 -17.82 -5.33 1.14
CA LEU A 513 -17.47 -4.75 2.44
C LEU A 513 -17.71 -5.78 3.54
N LYS A 514 -16.73 -5.96 4.43
CA LYS A 514 -16.85 -6.70 5.68
C LYS A 514 -16.51 -5.79 6.85
N ILE A 515 -17.33 -5.80 7.87
CA ILE A 515 -17.16 -4.97 9.07
C ILE A 515 -16.46 -5.80 10.14
N ILE A 516 -15.40 -5.26 10.75
CA ILE A 516 -14.69 -5.88 11.87
C ILE A 516 -14.71 -4.89 13.04
N THR A 517 -15.41 -5.23 14.13
CA THR A 517 -15.59 -4.32 15.26
C THR A 517 -15.46 -5.01 16.61
N GLY A 518 -14.98 -4.27 17.60
CA GLY A 518 -15.02 -4.70 19.02
C GLY A 518 -16.38 -4.51 19.69
N ASP A 519 -17.35 -3.90 19.01
CA ASP A 519 -18.68 -3.68 19.55
C ASP A 519 -19.47 -5.00 19.75
N ASN A 520 -20.44 -4.95 20.65
CA ASN A 520 -21.40 -6.04 20.86
C ASN A 520 -22.14 -6.37 19.55
N HIS A 521 -22.45 -7.65 19.36
CA HIS A 521 -23.10 -8.15 18.14
C HIS A 521 -24.48 -7.50 17.87
N LEU A 522 -25.25 -7.12 18.89
CA LEU A 522 -26.55 -6.43 18.72
C LEU A 522 -26.33 -5.01 18.16
N VAL A 523 -25.37 -4.28 18.70
CA VAL A 523 -24.99 -2.95 18.17
C VAL A 523 -24.49 -3.06 16.73
N ALA A 524 -23.63 -4.02 16.47
CA ALA A 524 -23.09 -4.26 15.13
C ALA A 524 -24.17 -4.62 14.11
N ALA A 525 -25.16 -5.44 14.51
CA ALA A 525 -26.30 -5.80 13.69
C ALA A 525 -27.17 -4.58 13.32
N ASN A 526 -27.50 -3.77 14.32
CA ASN A 526 -28.34 -2.59 14.12
C ASN A 526 -27.64 -1.55 13.21
N VAL A 527 -26.40 -1.24 13.50
CA VAL A 527 -25.61 -0.29 12.69
C VAL A 527 -25.46 -0.79 11.26
N SER A 528 -25.23 -2.09 11.05
CA SER A 528 -25.17 -2.69 9.71
C SER A 528 -26.51 -2.53 8.96
N GLN A 529 -27.63 -2.71 9.64
CA GLN A 529 -28.94 -2.51 9.06
C GLN A 529 -29.18 -1.04 8.67
N GLN A 530 -28.77 -0.08 9.52
CA GLN A 530 -28.82 1.35 9.20
C GLN A 530 -27.96 1.71 7.97
N MET A 531 -26.87 0.98 7.73
CA MET A 531 -26.02 1.13 6.54
C MET A 531 -26.56 0.43 5.28
N GLY A 532 -27.77 -0.15 5.34
CA GLY A 532 -28.42 -0.85 4.22
C GLY A 532 -27.92 -2.28 3.98
N LEU A 533 -27.20 -2.86 4.93
CA LEU A 533 -26.78 -4.27 4.90
C LEU A 533 -27.89 -5.12 5.55
N SER A 534 -28.83 -5.62 4.76
CA SER A 534 -29.90 -6.53 5.23
C SER A 534 -29.44 -7.99 5.24
N ASN A 535 -29.93 -8.77 6.20
CA ASN A 535 -29.60 -10.21 6.37
C ASN A 535 -28.11 -10.49 6.57
N THR A 536 -27.42 -9.67 7.37
CA THR A 536 -26.00 -9.82 7.68
C THR A 536 -25.72 -11.10 8.46
N ARG A 537 -24.71 -11.87 8.03
CA ARG A 537 -24.18 -13.00 8.78
C ARG A 537 -23.13 -12.49 9.74
N ILE A 538 -23.37 -12.67 11.03
CA ILE A 538 -22.47 -12.20 12.09
C ILE A 538 -21.70 -13.37 12.68
N LEU A 539 -20.39 -13.19 12.88
CA LEU A 539 -19.52 -14.10 13.64
C LEU A 539 -18.89 -13.32 14.80
N THR A 540 -19.01 -13.86 16.02
CA THR A 540 -18.48 -13.18 17.19
C THR A 540 -17.06 -13.63 17.55
N GLY A 541 -16.32 -12.78 18.29
CA GLY A 541 -14.99 -13.11 18.80
C GLY A 541 -14.93 -14.39 19.62
N PRO A 542 -15.86 -14.64 20.56
CA PRO A 542 -15.98 -15.92 21.26
C PRO A 542 -16.17 -17.13 20.34
N ASP A 543 -17.00 -17.01 19.28
CA ASP A 543 -17.18 -18.09 18.30
C ASP A 543 -15.89 -18.30 17.48
N LEU A 544 -15.23 -17.21 17.09
CA LEU A 544 -13.98 -17.26 16.36
C LEU A 544 -12.87 -18.00 17.15
N ARG A 545 -12.81 -17.84 18.47
CA ARG A 545 -11.86 -18.58 19.32
C ARG A 545 -12.09 -20.09 19.32
N ARG A 546 -13.32 -20.54 19.12
CA ARG A 546 -13.69 -21.98 19.08
C ARG A 546 -13.45 -22.64 17.72
N LEU A 547 -13.29 -21.85 16.66
CA LEU A 547 -13.08 -22.37 15.32
C LEU A 547 -11.60 -22.68 15.06
N SER A 548 -11.32 -23.83 14.43
CA SER A 548 -10.01 -24.08 13.82
C SER A 548 -9.81 -23.19 12.58
N ASP A 549 -8.58 -23.08 12.09
CA ASP A 549 -8.28 -22.26 10.89
C ASP A 549 -8.96 -22.83 9.64
N GLU A 550 -9.07 -24.17 9.51
CA GLU A 550 -9.77 -24.82 8.41
C GLU A 550 -11.29 -24.57 8.47
N ALA A 551 -11.88 -24.61 9.67
CA ALA A 551 -13.30 -24.31 9.85
C ALA A 551 -13.60 -22.83 9.58
N LEU A 552 -12.69 -21.94 9.96
CA LEU A 552 -12.79 -20.51 9.66
C LEU A 552 -12.71 -20.28 8.14
N LEU A 553 -11.78 -20.93 7.45
CA LEU A 553 -11.62 -20.80 6.01
C LEU A 553 -12.91 -21.10 5.23
N GLY A 554 -13.68 -22.12 5.67
CA GLY A 554 -14.95 -22.47 5.07
C GLY A 554 -16.10 -21.50 5.34
N ARG A 555 -15.97 -20.60 6.32
CA ARG A 555 -17.05 -19.69 6.76
C ARG A 555 -16.75 -18.22 6.48
N VAL A 556 -15.47 -17.81 6.51
CA VAL A 556 -15.03 -16.41 6.50
C VAL A 556 -15.53 -15.61 5.29
N VAL A 557 -15.72 -16.27 4.15
CA VAL A 557 -16.22 -15.62 2.91
C VAL A 557 -17.68 -15.19 3.05
N ASP A 558 -18.47 -15.99 3.76
CA ASP A 558 -19.92 -15.78 3.92
C ASP A 558 -20.28 -14.80 5.05
N VAL A 559 -19.36 -14.52 5.97
CA VAL A 559 -19.57 -13.59 7.08
C VAL A 559 -19.46 -12.16 6.57
N ASP A 560 -20.44 -11.31 6.95
CA ASP A 560 -20.47 -9.90 6.61
C ASP A 560 -19.93 -9.01 7.74
N VAL A 561 -20.18 -9.42 8.99
CA VAL A 561 -19.83 -8.66 10.19
C VAL A 561 -19.14 -9.56 11.21
N PHE A 562 -17.96 -9.15 11.65
CA PHE A 562 -17.23 -9.75 12.75
C PHE A 562 -17.37 -8.82 13.96
N ALA A 563 -18.11 -9.25 14.98
CA ALA A 563 -18.43 -8.48 16.18
C ALA A 563 -17.67 -9.00 17.40
N GLU A 564 -17.47 -8.15 18.42
CA GLU A 564 -16.75 -8.51 19.66
C GLU A 564 -15.31 -9.00 19.41
N ILE A 565 -14.67 -8.47 18.37
CA ILE A 565 -13.36 -8.91 17.90
C ILE A 565 -12.23 -8.23 18.70
N GLU A 566 -11.32 -9.05 19.20
CA GLU A 566 -10.08 -8.60 19.84
C GLU A 566 -9.02 -8.24 18.79
N PRO A 567 -8.04 -7.36 19.12
CA PRO A 567 -7.03 -6.91 18.16
C PRO A 567 -6.28 -8.04 17.43
N ASN A 568 -5.86 -9.08 18.15
CA ASN A 568 -5.16 -10.25 17.61
C ASN A 568 -6.01 -11.11 16.66
N GLN A 569 -7.34 -11.06 16.80
CA GLN A 569 -8.28 -11.79 15.94
C GLN A 569 -8.47 -11.11 14.58
N LYS A 570 -8.24 -9.78 14.48
CA LYS A 570 -8.35 -9.05 13.22
C LYS A 570 -7.41 -9.62 12.16
N GLU A 571 -6.15 -9.82 12.51
CA GLU A 571 -5.14 -10.42 11.63
C GLU A 571 -5.55 -11.82 11.16
N ARG A 572 -6.04 -12.66 12.05
CA ARG A 572 -6.49 -14.02 11.73
C ARG A 572 -7.62 -14.04 10.70
N ILE A 573 -8.59 -13.12 10.79
CA ILE A 573 -9.68 -12.95 9.82
C ILE A 573 -9.12 -12.58 8.45
N ILE A 574 -8.22 -11.61 8.39
CA ILE A 574 -7.60 -11.15 7.15
C ILE A 574 -6.83 -12.27 6.46
N LEU A 575 -5.99 -12.99 7.20
CA LEU A 575 -5.23 -14.13 6.68
C LEU A 575 -6.13 -15.25 6.16
N ALA A 576 -7.26 -15.53 6.84
CA ALA A 576 -8.24 -16.51 6.38
C ALA A 576 -8.92 -16.09 5.08
N LEU A 577 -9.33 -14.81 4.94
CA LEU A 577 -9.91 -14.27 3.70
C LEU A 577 -8.92 -14.35 2.53
N ARG A 578 -7.64 -14.05 2.75
CA ARG A 578 -6.59 -14.17 1.73
C ARG A 578 -6.37 -15.62 1.32
N LYS A 579 -6.29 -16.56 2.27
CA LYS A 579 -6.20 -18.01 2.02
C LYS A 579 -7.41 -18.54 1.25
N ALA A 580 -8.60 -17.96 1.46
CA ALA A 580 -9.80 -18.26 0.68
C ALA A 580 -9.75 -17.72 -0.77
N GLY A 581 -8.64 -17.14 -1.17
CA GLY A 581 -8.41 -16.67 -2.54
C GLY A 581 -8.91 -15.26 -2.83
N ASN A 582 -9.15 -14.43 -1.82
CA ASN A 582 -9.52 -13.03 -2.01
C ASN A 582 -8.29 -12.12 -2.06
N VAL A 583 -8.42 -10.96 -2.71
CA VAL A 583 -7.50 -9.83 -2.55
C VAL A 583 -8.14 -8.89 -1.54
N VAL A 584 -7.53 -8.82 -0.37
CA VAL A 584 -8.13 -8.20 0.81
C VAL A 584 -7.48 -6.85 1.08
N GLY A 585 -8.30 -5.79 1.06
CA GLY A 585 -7.95 -4.50 1.67
C GLY A 585 -8.37 -4.48 3.13
N TYR A 586 -7.59 -3.85 3.98
CA TYR A 586 -7.99 -3.53 5.36
C TYR A 586 -7.85 -2.04 5.60
N MET A 587 -8.90 -1.41 6.13
CA MET A 587 -8.88 0.01 6.48
C MET A 587 -9.02 0.18 7.99
N GLY A 588 -8.03 0.85 8.59
CA GLY A 588 -7.98 1.11 10.03
C GLY A 588 -7.19 2.36 10.36
N ASP A 589 -7.47 2.95 11.52
CA ASP A 589 -6.86 4.20 11.99
C ASP A 589 -6.41 4.15 13.46
N GLY A 590 -6.71 3.07 14.18
CA GLY A 590 -6.37 2.87 15.59
C GLY A 590 -5.18 1.92 15.80
N ILE A 591 -4.54 1.99 16.95
CA ILE A 591 -3.38 1.15 17.32
C ILE A 591 -3.68 -0.34 17.11
N ASN A 592 -4.90 -0.77 17.39
CA ASN A 592 -5.36 -2.13 17.27
C ASN A 592 -5.47 -2.68 15.84
N ASP A 593 -5.21 -1.83 14.83
CA ASP A 593 -5.35 -2.17 13.41
C ASP A 593 -4.02 -2.47 12.73
N ALA A 594 -2.89 -2.15 13.36
CA ALA A 594 -1.57 -2.25 12.74
C ALA A 594 -1.25 -3.65 12.22
N SER A 595 -1.52 -4.71 12.99
CA SER A 595 -1.28 -6.10 12.56
C SER A 595 -2.17 -6.51 11.37
N ALA A 596 -3.43 -6.08 11.37
CA ALA A 596 -4.38 -6.34 10.29
C ALA A 596 -4.01 -5.59 9.00
N LEU A 597 -3.50 -4.34 9.11
CA LEU A 597 -2.96 -3.57 8.00
C LEU A 597 -1.79 -4.28 7.33
N HIS A 598 -0.85 -4.81 8.10
CA HIS A 598 0.28 -5.58 7.59
C HIS A 598 -0.13 -6.92 6.98
N ALA A 599 -1.15 -7.58 7.54
CA ALA A 599 -1.63 -8.87 7.07
C ALA A 599 -2.43 -8.77 5.76
N ALA A 600 -3.00 -7.62 5.43
CA ALA A 600 -3.78 -7.39 4.22
C ALA A 600 -2.92 -7.39 2.95
N ASP A 601 -3.55 -7.60 1.78
CA ASP A 601 -2.88 -7.37 0.48
C ASP A 601 -2.71 -5.88 0.19
N VAL A 602 -3.59 -5.05 0.79
CA VAL A 602 -3.49 -3.59 0.77
C VAL A 602 -3.89 -3.04 2.13
N GLY A 603 -2.92 -2.57 2.89
CA GLY A 603 -3.17 -1.81 4.11
C GLY A 603 -3.54 -0.37 3.79
N ILE A 604 -4.66 0.12 4.32
CA ILE A 604 -5.20 1.46 4.06
C ILE A 604 -5.38 2.18 5.39
N SER A 605 -4.73 3.32 5.55
CA SER A 605 -4.93 4.20 6.71
C SER A 605 -5.46 5.57 6.27
N VAL A 606 -5.72 6.44 7.22
CA VAL A 606 -6.13 7.82 6.99
C VAL A 606 -5.11 8.80 7.57
N GLU A 607 -5.06 10.04 7.07
CA GLU A 607 -4.11 11.04 7.56
C GLU A 607 -4.26 11.31 9.06
N SER A 608 -5.51 11.31 9.55
CA SER A 608 -5.83 11.49 10.98
C SER A 608 -5.60 10.24 11.84
N GLY A 609 -5.20 9.11 11.22
CA GLY A 609 -4.89 7.88 11.95
C GLY A 609 -3.60 7.99 12.75
N VAL A 610 -3.46 7.12 13.75
CA VAL A 610 -2.23 7.03 14.56
C VAL A 610 -1.02 6.65 13.70
N ASP A 611 0.17 7.06 14.11
CA ASP A 611 1.38 6.93 13.31
C ASP A 611 1.73 5.48 12.98
N VAL A 612 1.52 4.57 13.93
CA VAL A 612 1.72 3.13 13.70
C VAL A 612 0.86 2.60 12.54
N CYS A 613 -0.38 3.07 12.40
CA CYS A 613 -1.24 2.70 11.27
C CYS A 613 -0.77 3.32 9.96
N LYS A 614 -0.37 4.59 9.99
CA LYS A 614 0.20 5.25 8.82
C LYS A 614 1.49 4.56 8.38
N GLU A 615 2.32 4.07 9.30
CA GLU A 615 3.54 3.33 8.99
C GLU A 615 3.23 1.97 8.37
N ALA A 616 2.31 1.22 8.96
CA ALA A 616 1.88 -0.11 8.50
C ALA A 616 1.15 -0.10 7.14
N ALA A 617 0.52 1.03 6.77
CA ALA A 617 -0.30 1.13 5.58
C ALA A 617 0.51 1.26 4.28
N ASP A 618 0.01 0.64 3.20
CA ASP A 618 0.49 0.84 1.84
C ASP A 618 -0.07 2.12 1.20
N ILE A 619 -1.27 2.51 1.63
CA ILE A 619 -2.04 3.64 1.10
C ILE A 619 -2.58 4.47 2.26
N VAL A 620 -2.53 5.79 2.11
CA VAL A 620 -3.09 6.73 3.09
C VAL A 620 -4.13 7.61 2.39
N LEU A 621 -5.34 7.64 2.92
CA LEU A 621 -6.40 8.53 2.48
C LEU A 621 -6.26 9.89 3.18
N LEU A 622 -6.24 10.97 2.42
CA LEU A 622 -6.16 12.33 2.98
C LEU A 622 -7.48 12.82 3.61
N GLU A 623 -8.56 12.11 3.34
CA GLU A 623 -9.87 12.36 3.92
C GLU A 623 -10.43 11.05 4.46
N LYS A 624 -11.03 11.09 5.64
CA LYS A 624 -11.64 9.94 6.28
C LYS A 624 -13.02 9.65 5.66
N ASP A 625 -13.04 9.42 4.34
CA ASP A 625 -14.23 9.17 3.53
C ASP A 625 -14.04 7.96 2.61
N LEU A 626 -14.98 7.01 2.69
CA LEU A 626 -15.03 5.84 1.81
C LEU A 626 -15.31 6.18 0.33
N GLY A 627 -15.87 7.34 0.04
CA GLY A 627 -16.01 7.84 -1.33
C GLY A 627 -14.66 8.04 -2.02
N VAL A 628 -13.65 8.49 -1.26
CA VAL A 628 -12.25 8.60 -1.70
C VAL A 628 -11.69 7.22 -2.03
N LEU A 629 -12.02 6.19 -1.23
CA LEU A 629 -11.64 4.80 -1.49
C LEU A 629 -12.22 4.29 -2.83
N VAL A 630 -13.50 4.54 -3.11
CA VAL A 630 -14.16 4.16 -4.38
C VAL A 630 -13.41 4.75 -5.57
N GLN A 631 -13.06 6.03 -5.48
CA GLN A 631 -12.32 6.69 -6.55
C GLN A 631 -10.91 6.11 -6.68
N GLY A 632 -10.24 5.82 -5.57
CA GLY A 632 -8.93 5.18 -5.56
C GLY A 632 -8.93 3.79 -6.22
N VAL A 633 -9.94 2.96 -5.96
CA VAL A 633 -10.11 1.64 -6.61
C VAL A 633 -10.26 1.80 -8.13
N ARG A 634 -11.04 2.79 -8.59
CA ARG A 634 -11.20 3.08 -10.03
C ARG A 634 -9.88 3.48 -10.68
N GLU A 635 -9.09 4.33 -10.03
CA GLU A 635 -7.78 4.77 -10.52
C GLU A 635 -6.76 3.62 -10.50
N GLY A 636 -6.77 2.77 -9.47
CA GLY A 636 -5.97 1.55 -9.42
C GLY A 636 -6.27 0.61 -10.59
N ARG A 637 -7.56 0.37 -10.88
CA ARG A 637 -8.00 -0.44 -12.03
C ARG A 637 -7.63 0.18 -13.38
N THR A 638 -7.73 1.49 -13.47
CA THR A 638 -7.29 2.22 -14.68
C THR A 638 -5.80 2.01 -14.91
N THR A 639 -5.00 2.09 -13.87
CA THR A 639 -3.55 1.87 -13.94
C THR A 639 -3.23 0.42 -14.32
N PHE A 640 -3.87 -0.55 -13.68
CA PHE A 640 -3.72 -1.97 -14.01
C PHE A 640 -4.12 -2.27 -15.47
N ALA A 641 -5.24 -1.73 -15.94
CA ALA A 641 -5.69 -1.92 -17.31
C ALA A 641 -4.68 -1.36 -18.33
N ASN A 642 -4.09 -0.19 -18.07
CA ASN A 642 -3.07 0.37 -18.93
C ASN A 642 -1.77 -0.45 -18.92
N THR A 643 -1.38 -1.02 -17.76
CA THR A 643 -0.27 -1.98 -17.68
C THR A 643 -0.54 -3.22 -18.56
N LEU A 644 -1.74 -3.81 -18.47
CA LEU A 644 -2.11 -4.96 -19.29
C LEU A 644 -2.14 -4.63 -20.79
N LYS A 645 -2.65 -3.45 -21.18
CA LYS A 645 -2.62 -3.02 -22.59
C LYS A 645 -1.19 -3.02 -23.13
N TYR A 646 -0.27 -2.40 -22.40
CA TYR A 646 1.14 -2.39 -22.79
C TYR A 646 1.71 -3.81 -22.95
N VAL A 647 1.49 -4.68 -21.95
CA VAL A 647 1.98 -6.06 -22.01
C VAL A 647 1.43 -6.80 -23.23
N PHE A 648 0.14 -6.66 -23.52
CA PHE A 648 -0.46 -7.28 -24.70
C PHE A 648 0.11 -6.77 -26.01
N MET A 649 0.34 -5.46 -26.13
CA MET A 649 0.89 -4.82 -27.34
C MET A 649 2.32 -5.26 -27.58
N ALA A 650 3.21 -5.00 -26.62
CA ALA A 650 4.62 -5.31 -26.74
C ALA A 650 4.88 -6.81 -27.01
N THR A 651 4.14 -7.68 -26.34
CA THR A 651 4.36 -9.13 -26.51
C THR A 651 3.83 -9.67 -27.84
N SER A 652 2.66 -9.20 -28.31
CA SER A 652 2.09 -9.68 -29.56
C SER A 652 2.86 -9.19 -30.77
N ALA A 653 3.30 -7.91 -30.79
CA ALA A 653 4.09 -7.33 -31.87
C ALA A 653 5.46 -8.00 -31.98
N ASN A 654 6.17 -8.07 -30.86
CA ASN A 654 7.50 -8.70 -30.83
C ASN A 654 7.46 -10.17 -31.21
N PHE A 655 6.48 -10.94 -30.70
CA PHE A 655 6.33 -12.35 -31.06
C PHE A 655 6.02 -12.53 -32.55
N GLY A 656 5.12 -11.70 -33.12
CA GLY A 656 4.78 -11.73 -34.54
C GLY A 656 6.01 -11.49 -35.43
N ASN A 657 6.71 -10.38 -35.22
CA ASN A 657 7.91 -10.02 -35.99
C ASN A 657 8.99 -11.12 -35.91
N MET A 658 9.18 -11.71 -34.72
CA MET A 658 10.19 -12.77 -34.53
C MET A 658 9.83 -14.05 -35.21
N PHE A 659 8.55 -14.45 -35.09
CA PHE A 659 8.06 -15.66 -35.77
C PHE A 659 8.18 -15.53 -37.29
N SER A 660 7.86 -14.34 -37.81
CA SER A 660 8.00 -14.02 -39.25
C SER A 660 9.46 -14.05 -39.70
N MET A 661 10.38 -13.42 -38.92
CA MET A 661 11.81 -13.45 -39.22
C MET A 661 12.40 -14.87 -39.19
N ALA A 662 12.01 -15.63 -38.16
CA ALA A 662 12.47 -17.02 -38.01
C ALA A 662 12.06 -17.87 -39.22
N GLY A 663 10.79 -17.82 -39.57
CA GLY A 663 10.28 -18.60 -40.72
C GLY A 663 10.89 -18.17 -42.06
N LEU A 664 11.01 -16.83 -42.26
CA LEU A 664 11.58 -16.32 -43.53
C LEU A 664 13.07 -16.61 -43.67
N SER A 665 13.81 -16.66 -42.56
CA SER A 665 15.23 -17.07 -42.58
C SER A 665 15.48 -18.46 -43.11
N LEU A 666 14.46 -19.33 -43.18
CA LEU A 666 14.56 -20.67 -43.81
C LEU A 666 14.60 -20.60 -45.32
N PHE A 667 13.98 -19.62 -45.92
CA PHE A 667 13.76 -19.56 -47.38
C PHE A 667 14.59 -18.52 -48.10
N LEU A 668 14.99 -17.39 -47.43
CA LEU A 668 15.76 -16.33 -48.06
C LEU A 668 17.26 -16.61 -48.04
N PRO A 669 17.98 -16.29 -49.08
CA PRO A 669 19.44 -16.38 -49.13
C PRO A 669 20.17 -15.22 -48.39
N PHE A 670 19.42 -14.25 -47.88
CA PHE A 670 19.92 -13.08 -47.14
C PHE A 670 19.15 -12.82 -45.86
N LEU A 671 19.69 -11.99 -44.97
CA LEU A 671 19.01 -11.60 -43.72
C LEU A 671 17.80 -10.69 -44.03
N PRO A 672 16.60 -11.03 -43.52
CA PRO A 672 15.38 -10.27 -43.81
C PRO A 672 15.42 -8.82 -43.36
N LEU A 673 16.04 -8.57 -42.20
CA LEU A 673 16.38 -7.25 -41.67
C LEU A 673 17.81 -7.30 -41.10
N LEU A 674 18.48 -6.16 -41.14
CA LEU A 674 19.78 -6.01 -40.47
C LEU A 674 19.58 -5.80 -38.96
N PRO A 675 20.54 -6.19 -38.12
CA PRO A 675 20.47 -5.98 -36.66
C PRO A 675 20.10 -4.53 -36.27
N LYS A 676 20.70 -3.53 -36.92
CA LYS A 676 20.38 -2.12 -36.70
C LYS A 676 18.95 -1.73 -37.06
N GLN A 677 18.36 -2.38 -38.07
CA GLN A 677 16.96 -2.17 -38.46
C GLN A 677 15.99 -2.79 -37.45
N ILE A 678 16.29 -3.96 -36.92
CA ILE A 678 15.51 -4.62 -35.87
C ILE A 678 15.45 -3.74 -34.60
N LEU A 679 16.60 -3.24 -34.15
CA LEU A 679 16.68 -2.37 -32.99
C LEU A 679 15.94 -1.04 -33.21
N LEU A 680 16.02 -0.48 -34.39
CA LEU A 680 15.29 0.73 -34.75
C LEU A 680 13.78 0.50 -34.79
N THR A 681 13.32 -0.65 -35.31
CA THR A 681 11.92 -1.04 -35.30
C THR A 681 11.38 -1.04 -33.86
N ASN A 682 12.08 -1.71 -32.93
CA ASN A 682 11.68 -1.73 -31.52
C ASN A 682 11.65 -0.34 -30.90
N LEU A 683 12.69 0.48 -31.12
CA LEU A 683 12.74 1.84 -30.59
C LEU A 683 11.57 2.69 -31.09
N LEU A 684 11.21 2.60 -32.38
CA LEU A 684 10.11 3.36 -32.97
C LEU A 684 8.74 2.87 -32.47
N THR A 685 8.54 1.55 -32.33
CA THR A 685 7.26 0.98 -31.85
C THR A 685 7.07 1.19 -30.34
N ASP A 686 8.15 1.21 -29.56
CA ASP A 686 8.08 1.52 -28.13
C ASP A 686 7.60 2.95 -27.86
N PHE A 687 7.82 3.90 -28.77
CA PHE A 687 7.49 5.31 -28.56
C PHE A 687 5.98 5.57 -28.37
N PRO A 688 5.04 5.05 -29.19
CA PRO A 688 3.61 5.10 -28.90
C PRO A 688 3.25 4.36 -27.62
N GLU A 689 3.86 3.20 -27.36
CA GLU A 689 3.56 2.36 -26.20
C GLU A 689 3.91 3.05 -24.87
N MET A 690 4.96 3.89 -24.83
CA MET A 690 5.30 4.69 -23.65
C MET A 690 4.20 5.66 -23.23
N THR A 691 3.35 6.10 -24.16
CA THR A 691 2.24 7.01 -23.87
C THR A 691 0.99 6.31 -23.34
N ILE A 692 0.99 4.98 -23.27
CA ILE A 692 -0.17 4.17 -22.84
C ILE A 692 -0.63 4.50 -21.42
N ALA A 693 0.29 4.94 -20.54
CA ALA A 693 -0.03 5.37 -19.18
C ALA A 693 -1.07 6.51 -19.13
N THR A 694 -1.17 7.27 -20.22
CA THR A 694 -2.13 8.37 -20.36
C THR A 694 -3.42 7.95 -21.08
N ASP A 695 -3.52 6.70 -21.57
CA ASP A 695 -4.66 6.24 -22.35
C ASP A 695 -5.93 6.09 -21.51
N ARG A 696 -7.05 6.30 -22.18
CA ARG A 696 -8.38 6.12 -21.57
C ARG A 696 -8.71 4.64 -21.44
N VAL A 697 -9.30 4.27 -20.32
CA VAL A 697 -9.74 2.91 -20.05
C VAL A 697 -11.25 2.85 -20.15
N ASP A 698 -11.76 1.83 -20.85
CA ASP A 698 -13.20 1.59 -20.97
C ASP A 698 -13.77 1.06 -19.65
N ASN A 699 -15.01 1.45 -19.31
CA ASN A 699 -15.65 1.09 -18.04
C ASN A 699 -15.68 -0.42 -17.79
N GLU A 700 -15.80 -1.24 -18.82
CA GLU A 700 -15.77 -2.72 -18.73
C GLU A 700 -14.48 -3.26 -18.07
N MET A 701 -13.40 -2.50 -18.16
CA MET A 701 -12.12 -2.86 -17.52
C MET A 701 -12.03 -2.35 -16.08
N ILE A 702 -12.89 -1.41 -15.69
CA ILE A 702 -12.89 -0.77 -14.38
C ILE A 702 -13.96 -1.37 -13.47
N ASP A 703 -15.09 -1.83 -14.01
CA ASP A 703 -16.28 -2.24 -13.24
C ASP A 703 -16.06 -3.49 -12.39
N TYR A 704 -15.10 -4.36 -12.75
CA TYR A 704 -14.81 -5.60 -12.01
C TYR A 704 -13.34 -5.74 -11.65
N PRO A 705 -13.02 -6.36 -10.50
CA PRO A 705 -11.64 -6.66 -10.12
C PRO A 705 -11.01 -7.65 -11.08
N ARG A 706 -9.78 -7.39 -11.51
CA ARG A 706 -9.02 -8.23 -12.41
C ARG A 706 -7.67 -8.58 -11.80
N ARG A 707 -7.19 -9.77 -12.11
CA ARG A 707 -5.89 -10.27 -11.63
C ARG A 707 -4.96 -10.53 -12.80
N TRP A 708 -3.67 -10.55 -12.50
CA TRP A 708 -2.67 -10.96 -13.45
C TRP A 708 -2.90 -12.42 -13.90
N ASN A 709 -3.06 -12.61 -15.22
CA ASN A 709 -3.33 -13.94 -15.79
C ASN A 709 -2.35 -14.22 -16.93
N ILE A 710 -1.26 -14.95 -16.61
CA ILE A 710 -0.22 -15.32 -17.57
C ILE A 710 -0.78 -16.16 -18.72
N GLN A 711 -1.75 -17.05 -18.46
CA GLN A 711 -2.35 -17.87 -19.50
C GLN A 711 -3.11 -17.02 -20.53
N ALA A 712 -3.83 -16.00 -20.07
CA ALA A 712 -4.51 -15.06 -20.96
C ALA A 712 -3.51 -14.25 -21.79
N ILE A 713 -2.41 -13.76 -21.17
CA ILE A 713 -1.33 -13.04 -21.85
C ILE A 713 -0.68 -13.94 -22.92
N ARG A 714 -0.36 -15.18 -22.58
CA ARG A 714 0.21 -16.17 -23.51
C ARG A 714 -0.72 -16.43 -24.71
N LYS A 715 -2.01 -16.66 -24.45
CA LYS A 715 -3.01 -16.85 -25.52
C LYS A 715 -3.11 -15.62 -26.42
N PHE A 716 -3.09 -14.42 -25.83
CA PHE A 716 -3.13 -13.17 -26.58
C PHE A 716 -1.90 -13.03 -27.49
N MET A 717 -0.71 -13.19 -26.93
CA MET A 717 0.57 -13.12 -27.63
C MET A 717 0.60 -14.07 -28.85
N ILE A 718 0.22 -15.33 -28.66
CA ILE A 718 0.21 -16.32 -29.73
C ILE A 718 -0.84 -15.97 -30.79
N THR A 719 -2.08 -15.61 -30.38
CA THR A 719 -3.16 -15.33 -31.32
C THR A 719 -2.84 -14.13 -32.20
N PHE A 720 -2.49 -13.01 -31.58
CA PHE A 720 -2.24 -11.77 -32.33
C PHE A 720 -0.88 -11.77 -33.03
N GLY A 721 0.12 -12.44 -32.45
CA GLY A 721 1.40 -12.63 -33.13
C GLY A 721 1.28 -13.46 -34.40
N LEU A 722 0.53 -14.57 -34.37
CA LEU A 722 0.27 -15.36 -35.59
C LEU A 722 -0.55 -14.58 -36.63
N VAL A 723 -1.54 -13.80 -36.20
CA VAL A 723 -2.28 -12.92 -37.12
C VAL A 723 -1.32 -11.92 -37.77
N SER A 724 -0.42 -11.27 -37.01
CA SER A 724 0.60 -10.36 -37.54
C SER A 724 1.49 -11.09 -38.58
N SER A 725 2.00 -12.26 -38.21
CA SER A 725 2.89 -13.03 -39.10
C SER A 725 2.25 -13.40 -40.44
N VAL A 726 0.96 -13.67 -40.49
CA VAL A 726 0.26 -13.89 -41.77
C VAL A 726 0.39 -12.69 -42.70
N PHE A 727 0.26 -11.47 -42.14
CA PHE A 727 0.38 -10.25 -42.96
C PHE A 727 1.83 -9.91 -43.31
N ASP A 728 2.79 -10.25 -42.44
CA ASP A 728 4.21 -10.23 -42.78
C ASP A 728 4.50 -11.11 -44.00
N TYR A 729 4.02 -12.38 -43.99
CA TYR A 729 4.20 -13.30 -45.10
C TYR A 729 3.51 -12.81 -46.40
N LEU A 730 2.33 -12.19 -46.29
CA LEU A 730 1.69 -11.54 -47.43
C LEU A 730 2.55 -10.39 -48.00
N THR A 731 3.16 -9.59 -47.13
CA THR A 731 4.09 -8.54 -47.50
C THR A 731 5.32 -9.12 -48.21
N PHE A 732 5.87 -10.24 -47.67
CA PHE A 732 7.00 -10.91 -48.31
C PHE A 732 6.65 -11.43 -49.71
N GLY A 733 5.47 -12.05 -49.85
CA GLY A 733 4.97 -12.50 -51.13
C GLY A 733 4.77 -11.34 -52.11
N ALA A 734 4.20 -10.24 -51.69
CA ALA A 734 4.02 -9.05 -52.54
C ALA A 734 5.36 -8.46 -52.97
N LEU A 735 6.32 -8.32 -52.05
CA LEU A 735 7.64 -7.75 -52.35
C LEU A 735 8.45 -8.66 -53.29
N LEU A 736 8.48 -9.98 -53.03
CA LEU A 736 9.33 -10.91 -53.78
C LEU A 736 8.73 -11.38 -55.11
N LEU A 737 7.42 -11.78 -55.09
CA LEU A 737 6.79 -12.42 -56.22
C LEU A 737 6.07 -11.45 -57.18
N ILE A 738 5.53 -10.34 -56.66
CA ILE A 738 4.78 -9.38 -57.45
C ILE A 738 5.65 -8.19 -57.88
N LEU A 739 6.40 -7.63 -56.90
CA LEU A 739 7.18 -6.41 -57.12
C LEU A 739 8.63 -6.69 -57.49
N HIS A 740 9.08 -7.95 -57.45
CA HIS A 740 10.47 -8.37 -57.70
C HIS A 740 11.50 -7.49 -57.03
N ALA A 741 11.31 -7.21 -55.75
CA ALA A 741 12.09 -6.31 -54.93
C ALA A 741 13.54 -6.74 -54.83
N SER A 742 14.47 -5.78 -54.99
CA SER A 742 15.87 -6.01 -54.60
C SER A 742 15.98 -6.26 -53.11
N GLN A 743 17.12 -6.78 -52.65
CA GLN A 743 17.35 -7.06 -51.23
C GLN A 743 17.10 -5.85 -50.32
N ASP A 744 17.61 -4.66 -50.75
CA ASP A 744 17.43 -3.45 -49.96
C ASP A 744 16.02 -2.86 -50.07
N GLN A 745 15.34 -3.03 -51.23
CA GLN A 745 13.91 -2.70 -51.34
C GLN A 745 13.05 -3.60 -50.48
N PHE A 746 13.37 -4.88 -50.42
CA PHE A 746 12.67 -5.84 -49.53
C PHE A 746 12.80 -5.44 -48.09
N ARG A 747 14.04 -5.20 -47.61
CA ARG A 747 14.31 -4.74 -46.24
C ARG A 747 13.55 -3.46 -45.89
N THR A 748 13.61 -2.47 -46.80
CA THR A 748 12.90 -1.21 -46.61
C THR A 748 11.40 -1.39 -46.59
N GLY A 749 10.84 -2.20 -47.51
CA GLY A 749 9.41 -2.43 -47.64
C GLY A 749 8.85 -3.09 -46.37
N TRP A 750 9.54 -4.14 -45.89
CA TRP A 750 9.12 -4.81 -44.65
C TRP A 750 9.35 -3.95 -43.44
N PHE A 751 10.45 -3.21 -43.31
CA PHE A 751 10.67 -2.24 -42.23
C PHE A 751 9.52 -1.23 -42.13
N LEU A 752 9.09 -0.65 -43.26
CA LEU A 752 7.95 0.27 -43.31
C LEU A 752 6.67 -0.41 -42.87
N GLU A 753 6.37 -1.58 -43.41
CA GLU A 753 5.16 -2.33 -43.06
C GLU A 753 5.14 -2.68 -41.56
N SER A 754 6.21 -3.27 -41.02
CA SER A 754 6.30 -3.72 -39.64
C SER A 754 6.16 -2.59 -38.61
N VAL A 755 6.85 -1.45 -38.84
CA VAL A 755 6.76 -0.29 -37.93
C VAL A 755 5.37 0.36 -38.00
N ILE A 756 4.82 0.55 -39.21
CA ILE A 756 3.52 1.20 -39.40
C ILE A 756 2.39 0.33 -38.85
N SER A 757 2.39 -0.97 -39.20
CA SER A 757 1.40 -1.92 -38.73
C SER A 757 1.42 -2.05 -37.22
N ALA A 758 2.62 -2.23 -36.60
CA ALA A 758 2.77 -2.31 -35.16
C ALA A 758 2.36 -1.01 -34.42
N SER A 759 2.63 0.16 -35.00
CA SER A 759 2.20 1.44 -34.41
C SER A 759 0.68 1.66 -34.51
N LEU A 760 0.04 1.31 -35.63
CA LEU A 760 -1.39 1.48 -35.83
C LEU A 760 -2.22 0.45 -35.08
N ILE A 761 -1.74 -0.80 -34.93
CA ILE A 761 -2.44 -1.87 -34.21
C ILE A 761 -2.62 -1.54 -32.71
N VAL A 762 -1.74 -0.73 -32.13
CA VAL A 762 -1.87 -0.21 -30.77
C VAL A 762 -3.25 0.44 -30.56
N LEU A 763 -3.71 1.22 -31.54
CA LEU A 763 -5.02 1.90 -31.48
C LEU A 763 -6.21 0.91 -31.53
N VAL A 764 -6.01 -0.29 -32.08
CA VAL A 764 -7.03 -1.33 -32.22
C VAL A 764 -7.10 -2.22 -30.96
N ILE A 765 -5.94 -2.77 -30.54
CA ILE A 765 -5.90 -3.78 -29.47
C ILE A 765 -5.95 -3.20 -28.06
N ARG A 766 -5.77 -1.88 -27.87
CA ARG A 766 -5.85 -1.21 -26.58
C ARG A 766 -7.24 -1.27 -25.92
N SER A 767 -8.30 -1.58 -26.67
CA SER A 767 -9.68 -1.62 -26.20
C SER A 767 -10.36 -2.93 -26.62
N ARG A 768 -11.26 -3.45 -25.76
CA ARG A 768 -12.14 -4.58 -26.12
C ARG A 768 -13.24 -4.17 -27.09
N LYS A 769 -13.66 -2.90 -27.04
CA LYS A 769 -14.64 -2.34 -27.95
C LYS A 769 -14.09 -2.22 -29.36
N PRO A 770 -14.95 -2.14 -30.38
CA PRO A 770 -14.50 -1.73 -31.70
C PRO A 770 -13.68 -0.44 -31.63
N PHE A 771 -12.54 -0.38 -32.32
CA PHE A 771 -11.58 0.72 -32.18
C PHE A 771 -12.19 2.11 -32.39
N PHE A 772 -13.22 2.24 -33.27
CA PHE A 772 -13.94 3.49 -33.54
C PHE A 772 -14.93 3.88 -32.41
N LYS A 773 -15.25 2.97 -31.46
CA LYS A 773 -16.12 3.24 -30.31
C LYS A 773 -15.34 3.62 -29.03
N SER A 774 -14.01 3.47 -29.02
CA SER A 774 -13.16 3.82 -27.91
C SER A 774 -12.12 4.86 -28.32
N ARG A 775 -12.17 6.05 -27.72
CA ARG A 775 -11.28 7.16 -28.07
C ARG A 775 -9.93 7.01 -27.38
N PRO A 776 -8.81 6.98 -28.14
CA PRO A 776 -7.47 7.00 -27.59
C PRO A 776 -7.17 8.32 -26.88
N SER A 777 -6.14 8.34 -26.03
CA SER A 777 -5.61 9.59 -25.50
C SER A 777 -4.99 10.42 -26.64
N LYS A 778 -4.97 11.74 -26.46
CA LYS A 778 -4.37 12.66 -27.43
C LYS A 778 -2.88 12.37 -27.64
N TYR A 779 -2.18 12.01 -26.56
CA TYR A 779 -0.76 11.72 -26.57
C TYR A 779 -0.46 10.42 -27.33
N LEU A 780 -1.25 9.35 -27.11
CA LEU A 780 -1.09 8.09 -27.81
C LEU A 780 -1.33 8.28 -29.33
N LEU A 781 -2.41 8.97 -29.69
CA LEU A 781 -2.70 9.23 -31.10
C LEU A 781 -1.60 10.06 -31.78
N MET A 782 -1.14 11.11 -31.10
CA MET A 782 -0.08 11.99 -31.63
C MET A 782 1.25 11.23 -31.77
N ALA A 783 1.65 10.44 -30.77
CA ALA A 783 2.86 9.63 -30.81
C ALA A 783 2.81 8.61 -31.97
N THR A 784 1.68 7.91 -32.13
CA THR A 784 1.46 6.98 -33.24
C THR A 784 1.60 7.67 -34.60
N LEU A 785 0.96 8.84 -34.81
CA LEU A 785 1.03 9.56 -36.04
C LEU A 785 2.45 10.09 -36.36
N ILE A 786 3.15 10.58 -35.33
CA ILE A 786 4.55 11.03 -35.47
C ILE A 786 5.43 9.86 -35.92
N VAL A 787 5.30 8.68 -35.31
CA VAL A 787 6.08 7.50 -35.69
C VAL A 787 5.76 7.06 -37.11
N VAL A 788 4.49 7.00 -37.50
CA VAL A 788 4.08 6.64 -38.88
C VAL A 788 4.68 7.60 -39.89
N VAL A 789 4.58 8.92 -39.69
CA VAL A 789 5.14 9.92 -40.57
C VAL A 789 6.66 9.85 -40.61
N ALA A 790 7.31 9.73 -39.45
CA ALA A 790 8.77 9.61 -39.38
C ALA A 790 9.27 8.34 -40.12
N THR A 791 8.56 7.22 -39.97
CA THR A 791 8.88 5.96 -40.65
C THR A 791 8.78 6.09 -42.17
N LEU A 792 7.73 6.76 -42.71
CA LEU A 792 7.56 7.00 -44.12
C LEU A 792 8.65 7.93 -44.72
N LEU A 793 9.07 8.93 -43.96
CA LEU A 793 10.09 9.90 -44.38
C LEU A 793 11.52 9.38 -44.22
N LEU A 794 11.78 8.43 -43.32
CA LEU A 794 13.12 7.95 -42.98
C LEU A 794 13.93 7.46 -44.18
N PRO A 795 13.40 6.64 -45.11
CA PRO A 795 14.15 6.20 -46.31
C PRO A 795 14.59 7.34 -47.24
N LEU A 796 13.94 8.51 -47.15
CA LEU A 796 14.28 9.69 -47.98
C LEU A 796 15.42 10.51 -47.38
N THR A 797 15.85 10.21 -46.16
CA THR A 797 16.87 10.97 -45.43
C THR A 797 18.28 10.37 -45.58
N ALA A 798 19.30 11.17 -45.26
CA ALA A 798 20.68 10.68 -45.14
C ALA A 798 20.81 9.59 -44.07
N LEU A 799 20.06 9.70 -42.97
CA LEU A 799 20.01 8.70 -41.89
C LEU A 799 19.48 7.37 -42.42
N GLY A 800 18.43 7.38 -43.25
CA GLY A 800 17.88 6.18 -43.87
C GLY A 800 18.94 5.44 -44.70
N LYS A 801 19.74 6.13 -45.46
CA LYS A 801 20.84 5.51 -46.24
C LYS A 801 21.88 4.83 -45.34
N ILE A 802 22.27 5.46 -44.23
CA ILE A 802 23.21 4.89 -43.23
C ILE A 802 22.60 3.62 -42.59
N LEU A 803 21.30 3.60 -42.40
CA LEU A 803 20.56 2.47 -41.84
C LEU A 803 20.31 1.34 -42.87
N GLY A 804 20.73 1.53 -44.11
CA GLY A 804 20.52 0.58 -45.21
C GLY A 804 19.08 0.58 -45.74
N LEU A 805 18.37 1.72 -45.62
CA LEU A 805 17.04 1.94 -46.17
C LEU A 805 17.16 2.78 -47.44
N GLN A 806 16.32 2.50 -48.45
CA GLN A 806 16.26 3.23 -49.70
C GLN A 806 14.87 3.73 -50.05
N PRO A 807 14.73 4.85 -50.76
CA PRO A 807 13.42 5.33 -51.20
C PRO A 807 12.70 4.28 -52.03
N LEU A 808 11.42 4.03 -51.72
CA LEU A 808 10.58 3.11 -52.46
C LEU A 808 9.65 3.88 -53.42
N PRO A 809 9.40 3.40 -54.61
CA PRO A 809 8.41 3.96 -55.52
C PRO A 809 6.99 3.75 -54.99
N ILE A 810 6.04 4.57 -55.44
CA ILE A 810 4.62 4.51 -55.01
C ILE A 810 4.01 3.10 -55.28
N SER A 811 4.47 2.42 -56.35
CA SER A 811 4.07 1.07 -56.66
C SER A 811 4.35 0.05 -55.56
N PHE A 812 5.32 0.31 -54.65
CA PHE A 812 5.60 -0.50 -53.48
C PHE A 812 4.74 -0.07 -52.29
N LEU A 813 4.52 1.23 -52.11
CA LEU A 813 3.77 1.77 -50.97
C LEU A 813 2.29 1.42 -51.04
N LEU A 814 1.69 1.33 -52.19
CA LEU A 814 0.27 1.02 -52.35
C LEU A 814 -0.07 -0.41 -51.88
N PRO A 815 0.61 -1.50 -52.30
CA PRO A 815 0.37 -2.83 -51.78
C PRO A 815 0.62 -2.93 -50.25
N ILE A 816 1.69 -2.30 -49.75
CA ILE A 816 1.97 -2.26 -48.28
C ILE A 816 0.81 -1.60 -47.54
N GLY A 817 0.30 -0.45 -48.02
CA GLY A 817 -0.85 0.20 -47.39
C GLY A 817 -2.12 -0.66 -47.38
N ILE A 818 -2.40 -1.39 -48.48
CA ILE A 818 -3.54 -2.32 -48.53
C ILE A 818 -3.38 -3.45 -47.55
N ILE A 819 -2.17 -4.02 -47.39
CA ILE A 819 -1.87 -5.10 -46.47
C ILE A 819 -2.06 -4.61 -45.02
N VAL A 820 -1.56 -3.42 -44.70
CA VAL A 820 -1.74 -2.84 -43.34
C VAL A 820 -3.21 -2.62 -43.00
N ILE A 821 -4.02 -2.11 -43.95
CA ILE A 821 -5.47 -1.95 -43.75
C ILE A 821 -6.14 -3.31 -43.53
N ALA A 822 -5.82 -4.32 -44.33
CA ALA A 822 -6.33 -5.66 -44.19
C ALA A 822 -5.92 -6.30 -42.84
N TYR A 823 -4.71 -6.04 -42.40
CA TYR A 823 -4.25 -6.45 -41.06
C TYR A 823 -5.08 -5.81 -39.93
N ILE A 824 -5.32 -4.50 -39.99
CA ILE A 824 -6.14 -3.80 -38.99
C ILE A 824 -7.56 -4.40 -38.91
N ILE A 825 -8.18 -4.67 -40.04
CA ILE A 825 -9.52 -5.28 -40.11
C ILE A 825 -9.51 -6.70 -39.55
N SER A 826 -8.52 -7.51 -39.91
CA SER A 826 -8.36 -8.88 -39.43
C SER A 826 -8.08 -8.95 -37.95
N ALA A 827 -7.26 -8.03 -37.41
CA ALA A 827 -7.00 -7.90 -35.99
C ALA A 827 -8.26 -7.49 -35.21
N GLU A 828 -9.10 -6.60 -35.76
CA GLU A 828 -10.39 -6.25 -35.13
C GLU A 828 -11.34 -7.47 -35.07
N ILE A 829 -11.35 -8.31 -36.09
CA ILE A 829 -12.13 -9.57 -36.09
C ILE A 829 -11.54 -10.57 -35.10
N ALA A 830 -10.23 -10.78 -35.10
CA ALA A 830 -9.53 -11.66 -34.18
C ALA A 830 -9.76 -11.23 -32.72
N LYS A 831 -9.77 -9.92 -32.45
CA LYS A 831 -10.08 -9.36 -31.14
C LYS A 831 -11.48 -9.76 -30.65
N ARG A 832 -12.51 -9.65 -31.48
CA ARG A 832 -13.88 -10.07 -31.13
C ARG A 832 -13.95 -11.55 -30.81
N VAL A 833 -13.31 -12.38 -31.62
CA VAL A 833 -13.28 -13.84 -31.43
C VAL A 833 -12.48 -14.19 -30.15
N PHE A 834 -11.37 -13.52 -29.90
CA PHE A 834 -10.55 -13.75 -28.71
C PHE A 834 -11.32 -13.48 -27.43
N TYR A 835 -11.91 -12.29 -27.30
CA TYR A 835 -12.64 -11.89 -26.08
C TYR A 835 -13.99 -12.60 -25.91
N SER A 836 -14.54 -13.26 -26.94
CA SER A 836 -15.70 -14.15 -26.77
C SER A 836 -15.33 -15.49 -26.14
N LYS A 837 -14.06 -15.93 -26.30
CA LYS A 837 -13.58 -17.24 -25.82
C LYS A 837 -12.71 -17.16 -24.57
N VAL A 838 -12.03 -16.06 -24.36
CA VAL A 838 -11.08 -15.86 -23.25
C VAL A 838 -11.58 -14.79 -22.32
N LYS A 839 -11.87 -15.18 -21.06
CA LYS A 839 -12.14 -14.22 -19.98
C LYS A 839 -10.80 -13.68 -19.48
N VAL A 840 -10.55 -12.40 -19.69
CA VAL A 840 -9.34 -11.66 -19.26
C VAL A 840 -9.71 -10.69 -18.15
#